data_b462f0f1ac7ed5ece0d394ea35c62500
#
_entry.id   b462f0f1ac7ed5ece0d394ea35c62500
#
_cell.length_a   1.000
_cell.length_b   1.000
_cell.length_c   1.000
_cell.angle_alpha   90.00
_cell.angle_beta   90.00
_cell.angle_gamma   90.00
#
_symmetry.space_group_name_H-M   'P 1'
#
loop_
_entity.id
_entity.type
_entity.pdbx_description
1 polymer ?
#
loop_
_entity_poly.entity_id
_entity_poly.type
_entity_poly.pdbx_seq_one_letter_code
_entity_poly.pdbx_strand_id
1 'polypeptide(L)'
;MIVSKCSLDIGAWIILSNHQREVAMSQMKTVPKTCFVCHKSSKQIYNAPSTPPVTAGTSGIVQLDGRPKELTAEILKNQLEVCPHCGYIAEDIAEKTGITKDFLQSPDYCDLQNPDIPPSPSRFIRAARIQLEENNPEKAIEYYLSAAWSADTMRHREIAVSCRRKALSLIFAGNKTFADIPSDKWVPVIDTMRRCGDFDSVITHCTNLLAIAGPTLKQGLDYELFCARQHDDEPHTNLDAANSNQYRSGALENNEELLIGGKSYSGEDDCYGKGWNWVAETHTLVLSNYHGSSIEASGDLTIRVEQMDNQIFSPHGPGILIHNGNLKLTGLATLTIKGDDTGIFVESGSLEIAKTVLIIRTNEYGIFSSGNISIANGSVLDISSETTAIRSVFGGLTITGMCSLTIYGNRAGIDLAGDMNLSVGGLKIESPEGCGILIRHGSISVSSCVFDAFCGDTGIRLEEGSLTVDLATFDLNASSCVEVNGSCNILRSNGTLSGVDYGCFVSQNMDLSGDYEISGKTAISVGGNLQIHHGNITASGETVISVGGNLNHAGGDLVLTGDTAMQIAGNAEISGGRIMGIGKINGIVVNGTYSQSGGNIFVSGDAEDSMRISGKKMTLNGGLISASGRKNGLSVAGYVVIEGGALLTSGNVGFFVGKSLKIEHGSLKVAGEEIGLSVRDGNLITGEVVTMTVTGKVGIYTTKDIGIHGGYLQITGQFGGIVSEKGNLIYSSGALEITAGECGVLLQSGSMKVSSGMIRIANSRMMDSGGCGIVVEKGNLELGGLTTITGESYGICVPCGDISLITGKIDAYGFRAGITGKSLTLQYSSLTAYGKTEGAVVLTERGPWNDAGVIVQAGKSGKTATDTVYSGQRFLHAYTEQVPDAS
;
A
#
# COMPACT_ATOMS: atom_id res chain seq x y z
N MET A 1 -20.10 24.04 -35.68
CA MET A 1 -21.10 24.61 -34.77
C MET A 1 -22.02 23.51 -34.27
N ILE A 2 -21.48 22.48 -33.67
CA ILE A 2 -22.12 21.42 -32.84
C ILE A 2 -20.96 20.71 -32.12
N VAL A 3 -20.31 21.34 -31.16
CA VAL A 3 -19.44 20.78 -30.15
C VAL A 3 -19.33 21.83 -29.03
N SER A 4 -20.35 21.97 -28.22
CA SER A 4 -20.27 22.70 -26.96
C SER A 4 -21.60 22.59 -26.16
N LYS A 5 -21.96 21.35 -25.75
CA LYS A 5 -23.09 21.19 -24.82
C LYS A 5 -23.02 19.94 -23.94
N CYS A 6 -21.88 19.24 -23.85
CA CYS A 6 -21.71 18.09 -22.95
C CYS A 6 -20.72 18.29 -21.78
N SER A 7 -20.24 19.51 -21.53
CA SER A 7 -19.26 19.77 -20.45
C SER A 7 -19.79 20.57 -19.27
N LEU A 8 -21.11 20.77 -19.17
CA LEU A 8 -21.74 21.57 -18.09
C LEU A 8 -22.52 20.75 -17.04
N ASP A 9 -22.85 19.49 -17.30
CA ASP A 9 -23.64 18.69 -16.35
C ASP A 9 -22.82 17.89 -15.34
N ILE A 10 -21.56 17.57 -15.62
CA ILE A 10 -20.69 16.85 -14.65
C ILE A 10 -20.23 17.77 -13.51
N GLY A 11 -20.03 19.06 -13.78
CA GLY A 11 -19.69 20.04 -12.74
C GLY A 11 -20.81 20.33 -11.76
N ALA A 12 -22.08 20.25 -12.20
CA ALA A 12 -23.24 20.47 -11.34
C ALA A 12 -23.51 19.30 -10.38
N TRP A 13 -23.19 18.08 -10.76
CA TRP A 13 -23.36 16.89 -9.90
C TRP A 13 -22.31 16.82 -8.77
N ILE A 14 -21.06 17.18 -9.06
CA ILE A 14 -19.99 17.25 -8.05
C ILE A 14 -20.23 18.40 -7.07
N ILE A 15 -20.79 19.53 -7.53
CA ILE A 15 -21.13 20.68 -6.66
C ILE A 15 -22.33 20.34 -5.76
N LEU A 16 -23.31 19.57 -6.24
CA LEU A 16 -24.46 19.15 -5.43
C LEU A 16 -24.07 18.12 -4.35
N SER A 17 -23.16 17.18 -4.64
CA SER A 17 -22.66 16.22 -3.64
C SER A 17 -21.79 16.89 -2.55
N ASN A 18 -20.99 17.88 -2.91
CA ASN A 18 -20.22 18.66 -1.95
C ASN A 18 -21.10 19.63 -1.14
N HIS A 19 -22.13 20.19 -1.74
CA HIS A 19 -23.06 21.07 -1.03
C HIS A 19 -23.95 20.30 -0.03
N GLN A 20 -24.32 19.04 -0.33
CA GLN A 20 -25.01 18.16 0.62
C GLN A 20 -24.08 17.70 1.75
N ARG A 21 -22.78 17.46 1.50
CA ARG A 21 -21.78 17.20 2.53
C ARG A 21 -21.51 18.42 3.41
N GLU A 22 -21.40 19.61 2.84
CA GLU A 22 -21.25 20.86 3.61
C GLU A 22 -22.52 21.20 4.42
N VAL A 23 -23.71 20.96 3.90
CA VAL A 23 -24.97 21.15 4.64
C VAL A 23 -25.11 20.11 5.76
N ALA A 24 -24.70 18.86 5.56
CA ALA A 24 -24.67 17.85 6.63
C ALA A 24 -23.62 18.16 7.71
N MET A 25 -22.45 18.68 7.34
CA MET A 25 -21.42 19.11 8.30
C MET A 25 -21.76 20.44 8.99
N SER A 26 -22.54 21.32 8.38
CA SER A 26 -22.92 22.61 8.96
C SER A 26 -23.99 22.51 10.07
N GLN A 27 -24.64 21.36 10.23
CA GLN A 27 -25.65 21.12 11.28
C GLN A 27 -25.12 20.36 12.51
N MET A 28 -23.87 19.89 12.53
CA MET A 28 -23.27 19.28 13.71
C MET A 28 -22.88 20.34 14.74
N LYS A 29 -23.78 20.65 15.67
CA LYS A 29 -23.45 21.49 16.81
C LYS A 29 -22.61 20.71 17.81
N THR A 30 -21.46 21.23 18.17
CA THR A 30 -20.67 20.71 19.30
C THR A 30 -21.11 21.39 20.60
N VAL A 31 -21.39 20.61 21.64
CA VAL A 31 -21.79 21.12 22.96
C VAL A 31 -20.70 20.73 23.96
N PRO A 32 -20.28 21.64 24.85
CA PRO A 32 -19.38 21.30 25.93
C PRO A 32 -20.13 20.43 26.94
N LYS A 33 -19.63 19.24 27.24
CA LYS A 33 -20.14 18.33 28.27
C LYS A 33 -19.04 17.99 29.28
N THR A 34 -19.43 17.87 30.53
CA THR A 34 -18.52 17.50 31.62
C THR A 34 -18.69 16.02 31.91
N CYS A 35 -17.63 15.23 31.70
CA CYS A 35 -17.64 13.80 31.97
C CYS A 35 -17.89 13.51 33.46
N PHE A 36 -18.84 12.63 33.76
CA PHE A 36 -19.17 12.26 35.13
C PHE A 36 -18.01 11.56 35.85
N VAL A 37 -17.24 10.74 35.17
CA VAL A 37 -16.16 9.93 35.75
C VAL A 37 -14.91 10.76 36.10
N CYS A 38 -14.46 11.64 35.21
CA CYS A 38 -13.21 12.39 35.39
C CYS A 38 -13.41 13.88 35.70
N HIS A 39 -14.62 14.38 35.64
CA HIS A 39 -15.04 15.76 35.89
C HIS A 39 -14.35 16.81 35.00
N LYS A 40 -13.83 16.38 33.83
CA LYS A 40 -13.25 17.27 32.82
C LYS A 40 -14.24 17.53 31.70
N SER A 41 -14.27 18.78 31.21
CA SER A 41 -15.14 19.17 30.11
C SER A 41 -14.47 18.89 28.77
N SER A 42 -15.27 18.43 27.81
CA SER A 42 -14.87 18.20 26.42
C SER A 42 -15.98 18.60 25.47
N LYS A 43 -15.63 18.91 24.22
CA LYS A 43 -16.61 19.16 23.16
C LYS A 43 -17.13 17.81 22.63
N GLN A 44 -18.44 17.59 22.73
CA GLN A 44 -19.11 16.43 22.17
C GLN A 44 -19.98 16.86 20.98
N ILE A 45 -20.16 15.95 20.01
CA ILE A 45 -21.06 16.21 18.88
C ILE A 45 -22.49 16.06 19.38
N TYR A 46 -23.28 17.12 19.30
CA TYR A 46 -24.67 17.09 19.70
C TYR A 46 -25.53 16.62 18.53
N ASN A 47 -26.12 15.43 18.67
CA ASN A 47 -27.21 14.99 17.83
C ASN A 47 -28.51 15.62 18.38
N ALA A 48 -29.07 16.61 17.69
CA ALA A 48 -30.35 17.17 18.09
C ALA A 48 -31.42 16.04 18.10
N PRO A 49 -32.34 16.03 19.12
CA PRO A 49 -33.41 15.02 19.19
C PRO A 49 -34.47 15.10 18.06
N SER A 50 -34.18 15.79 16.99
CA SER A 50 -35.04 15.93 15.80
C SER A 50 -34.88 14.81 14.75
N THR A 51 -33.98 13.88 14.95
CA THR A 51 -34.08 12.55 14.31
C THR A 51 -34.98 11.70 15.18
N PRO A 52 -36.18 11.31 14.70
CA PRO A 52 -36.97 10.34 15.45
C PRO A 52 -36.06 9.12 15.69
N PRO A 53 -36.21 8.42 16.84
CA PRO A 53 -35.59 7.13 16.99
C PRO A 53 -35.90 6.36 15.71
N VAL A 54 -34.91 5.66 15.15
CA VAL A 54 -35.11 4.89 13.92
C VAL A 54 -36.12 3.77 14.23
N THR A 55 -37.36 4.17 14.41
CA THR A 55 -38.50 3.28 14.44
C THR A 55 -38.82 3.00 13.01
N ALA A 56 -38.64 1.73 12.61
CA ALA A 56 -38.94 1.15 11.32
C ALA A 56 -38.93 2.19 10.20
N GLY A 57 -37.85 2.20 9.41
CA GLY A 57 -37.70 3.15 8.27
C GLY A 57 -38.97 3.24 7.46
N THR A 58 -39.16 4.33 6.78
CA THR A 58 -40.32 4.63 5.93
C THR A 58 -40.62 3.54 4.88
N SER A 59 -39.68 2.65 4.60
CA SER A 59 -39.81 1.50 3.71
C SER A 59 -40.37 0.21 4.38
N GLY A 60 -40.35 0.13 5.73
CA GLY A 60 -40.73 -1.11 6.45
C GLY A 60 -39.74 -2.27 6.28
N ILE A 61 -38.61 -2.05 5.58
CA ILE A 61 -37.59 -3.07 5.35
C ILE A 61 -36.60 -3.08 6.51
N VAL A 62 -36.50 -4.26 7.18
CA VAL A 62 -35.62 -4.49 8.32
C VAL A 62 -34.77 -5.73 8.04
N GLN A 63 -33.50 -5.74 8.41
CA GLN A 63 -32.68 -6.95 8.34
C GLN A 63 -33.18 -7.98 9.35
N LEU A 64 -32.96 -9.27 9.10
CA LEU A 64 -33.43 -10.35 9.97
C LEU A 64 -32.78 -10.31 11.36
N ASP A 65 -31.58 -9.73 11.49
CA ASP A 65 -30.94 -9.44 12.80
C ASP A 65 -31.57 -8.26 13.55
N GLY A 66 -32.64 -7.69 13.04
CA GLY A 66 -33.37 -6.57 13.64
C GLY A 66 -32.81 -5.19 13.28
N ARG A 67 -31.78 -5.09 12.46
CA ARG A 67 -31.17 -3.83 12.05
C ARG A 67 -32.03 -3.11 10.98
N PRO A 68 -32.38 -1.82 11.15
CA PRO A 68 -32.99 -1.05 10.08
C PRO A 68 -32.05 -0.95 8.86
N LYS A 69 -32.58 -1.11 7.64
CA LYS A 69 -31.78 -1.05 6.39
C LYS A 69 -31.05 0.28 6.23
N GLU A 70 -31.62 1.37 6.71
CA GLU A 70 -31.09 2.72 6.59
C GLU A 70 -29.99 3.05 7.62
N LEU A 71 -29.61 2.11 8.51
CA LEU A 71 -28.61 2.35 9.55
C LEU A 71 -27.20 2.33 8.95
N THR A 72 -26.68 3.52 8.69
CA THR A 72 -25.36 3.74 8.08
C THR A 72 -24.24 3.76 9.14
N ALA A 73 -23.00 3.55 8.71
CA ALA A 73 -21.82 3.67 9.57
C ALA A 73 -21.68 5.06 10.23
N GLU A 74 -22.12 6.13 9.56
CA GLU A 74 -22.10 7.49 10.11
C GLU A 74 -23.13 7.68 11.24
N ILE A 75 -24.31 7.08 11.11
CA ILE A 75 -25.33 7.10 12.18
C ILE A 75 -24.81 6.35 13.40
N LEU A 76 -24.27 5.16 13.22
CA LEU A 76 -23.67 4.36 14.29
C LEU A 76 -22.51 5.09 14.99
N LYS A 77 -21.61 5.72 14.23
CA LYS A 77 -20.44 6.43 14.76
C LYS A 77 -20.81 7.52 15.77
N ASN A 78 -21.96 8.16 15.61
CA ASN A 78 -22.39 9.31 16.38
C ASN A 78 -23.33 8.96 17.55
N GLN A 79 -23.64 7.67 17.78
CA GLN A 79 -24.52 7.24 18.88
C GLN A 79 -23.84 7.28 20.25
N LEU A 80 -22.51 7.23 20.31
CA LEU A 80 -21.75 7.17 21.55
C LEU A 80 -20.78 8.35 21.66
N GLU A 81 -20.81 9.02 22.82
CA GLU A 81 -19.86 10.04 23.22
C GLU A 81 -18.63 9.41 23.88
N VAL A 82 -17.45 9.98 23.64
CA VAL A 82 -16.19 9.51 24.21
C VAL A 82 -15.52 10.65 24.96
N CYS A 83 -15.23 10.45 26.22
CA CYS A 83 -14.41 11.39 26.98
C CYS A 83 -12.95 11.29 26.56
N PRO A 84 -12.34 12.34 25.96
CA PRO A 84 -10.95 12.29 25.51
C PRO A 84 -9.94 12.29 26.65
N HIS A 85 -10.37 12.52 27.90
CA HIS A 85 -9.49 12.61 29.06
C HIS A 85 -9.35 11.30 29.83
N CYS A 86 -10.40 10.48 29.89
CA CYS A 86 -10.36 9.22 30.66
C CYS A 86 -10.81 7.99 29.86
N GLY A 87 -11.25 8.18 28.61
CA GLY A 87 -11.69 7.08 27.75
C GLY A 87 -13.08 6.52 28.09
N TYR A 88 -13.84 7.15 29.01
CA TYR A 88 -15.23 6.77 29.32
C TYR A 88 -16.11 6.96 28.09
N ILE A 89 -16.99 5.99 27.84
CA ILE A 89 -17.89 5.97 26.67
C ILE A 89 -19.32 5.73 27.15
N ALA A 90 -20.25 6.56 26.68
CA ALA A 90 -21.68 6.44 26.96
C ALA A 90 -22.50 7.15 25.88
N GLU A 91 -23.82 6.97 25.86
CA GLU A 91 -24.74 7.77 25.06
C GLU A 91 -24.72 9.25 25.49
N ASP A 92 -24.55 9.49 26.79
CA ASP A 92 -24.22 10.80 27.38
C ASP A 92 -23.16 10.63 28.47
N ILE A 93 -21.95 11.19 28.24
CA ILE A 93 -20.85 11.09 29.21
C ILE A 93 -21.07 11.92 30.47
N ALA A 94 -22.09 12.78 30.50
CA ALA A 94 -22.45 13.60 31.67
C ALA A 94 -23.42 12.87 32.62
N GLU A 95 -24.05 11.79 32.20
CA GLU A 95 -24.95 11.01 33.03
C GLU A 95 -24.23 10.28 34.17
N LYS A 96 -24.95 10.13 35.29
CA LYS A 96 -24.43 9.45 36.48
C LYS A 96 -24.18 7.95 36.21
N THR A 97 -22.97 7.48 36.52
CA THR A 97 -22.54 6.08 36.35
C THR A 97 -21.83 5.57 37.59
N GLY A 98 -21.82 4.27 37.80
CA GLY A 98 -21.01 3.57 38.80
C GLY A 98 -19.56 3.32 38.38
N ILE A 99 -19.18 3.67 37.14
CA ILE A 99 -17.85 3.41 36.59
C ILE A 99 -16.80 4.30 37.28
N THR A 100 -15.69 3.67 37.66
CA THR A 100 -14.57 4.34 38.31
C THR A 100 -13.41 4.59 37.31
N LYS A 101 -12.49 5.52 37.70
CA LYS A 101 -11.27 5.72 36.90
C LYS A 101 -10.38 4.48 36.90
N ASP A 102 -10.34 3.73 37.98
CA ASP A 102 -9.52 2.54 38.12
C ASP A 102 -9.99 1.43 37.16
N PHE A 103 -11.32 1.29 37.00
CA PHE A 103 -11.87 0.40 35.98
C PHE A 103 -11.43 0.79 34.56
N LEU A 104 -11.50 2.08 34.20
CA LEU A 104 -11.09 2.58 32.87
C LEU A 104 -9.58 2.46 32.63
N GLN A 105 -8.79 2.24 33.68
CA GLN A 105 -7.34 2.00 33.60
C GLN A 105 -6.97 0.52 33.76
N SER A 106 -7.96 -0.34 33.99
CA SER A 106 -7.70 -1.79 34.07
C SER A 106 -7.20 -2.38 32.77
N PRO A 107 -6.36 -3.42 32.83
CA PRO A 107 -5.90 -4.11 31.62
C PRO A 107 -7.08 -4.58 30.74
N ASP A 108 -8.10 -5.15 31.33
CA ASP A 108 -9.29 -5.66 30.65
C ASP A 108 -10.04 -4.60 29.83
N TYR A 109 -10.00 -3.33 30.26
CA TYR A 109 -10.59 -2.24 29.48
C TYR A 109 -9.60 -1.59 28.52
N CYS A 110 -8.34 -1.46 28.90
CA CYS A 110 -7.30 -0.86 28.07
C CYS A 110 -6.96 -1.74 26.85
N ASP A 111 -6.97 -3.06 27.02
CA ASP A 111 -6.71 -4.01 25.91
C ASP A 111 -7.78 -3.95 24.81
N LEU A 112 -8.98 -3.44 25.12
CA LEU A 112 -10.03 -3.16 24.13
C LEU A 112 -9.74 -1.91 23.26
N GLN A 113 -8.67 -1.16 23.54
CA GLN A 113 -8.20 -0.05 22.73
C GLN A 113 -7.19 -0.51 21.66
N ASN A 114 -7.25 -1.79 21.28
CA ASN A 114 -6.40 -2.35 20.23
C ASN A 114 -6.51 -1.53 18.95
N PRO A 115 -5.39 -1.02 18.38
CA PRO A 115 -5.38 -0.26 17.14
C PRO A 115 -5.84 -1.07 15.91
N ASP A 116 -5.82 -2.41 15.99
CA ASP A 116 -6.29 -3.30 14.92
C ASP A 116 -7.83 -3.31 14.80
N ILE A 117 -8.55 -2.80 15.80
CA ILE A 117 -10.01 -2.67 15.76
C ILE A 117 -10.38 -1.25 15.31
N PRO A 118 -11.13 -1.10 14.21
CA PRO A 118 -11.56 0.21 13.74
C PRO A 118 -12.25 1.04 14.82
N PRO A 119 -12.15 2.38 14.80
CA PRO A 119 -12.63 3.23 15.89
C PRO A 119 -14.12 3.08 16.21
N SER A 120 -14.97 2.82 15.21
CA SER A 120 -16.42 2.71 15.43
C SER A 120 -16.79 1.40 16.15
N PRO A 121 -16.45 0.19 15.69
CA PRO A 121 -16.66 -1.04 16.44
C PRO A 121 -16.01 -1.01 17.84
N SER A 122 -14.78 -0.47 17.96
CA SER A 122 -14.07 -0.36 19.24
C SER A 122 -14.85 0.44 20.29
N ARG A 123 -15.55 1.52 19.88
CA ARG A 123 -16.39 2.31 20.82
C ARG A 123 -17.52 1.45 21.40
N PHE A 124 -18.25 0.71 20.54
CA PHE A 124 -19.35 -0.13 21.00
C PHE A 124 -18.87 -1.31 21.86
N ILE A 125 -17.74 -1.94 21.51
CA ILE A 125 -17.14 -3.03 22.33
C ILE A 125 -16.80 -2.52 23.73
N ARG A 126 -16.20 -1.32 23.84
CA ARG A 126 -15.87 -0.71 25.14
C ARG A 126 -17.13 -0.29 25.90
N ALA A 127 -18.14 0.25 25.21
CA ALA A 127 -19.43 0.56 25.82
C ALA A 127 -20.12 -0.71 26.36
N ALA A 128 -20.09 -1.81 25.61
CA ALA A 128 -20.60 -3.10 26.09
C ALA A 128 -19.87 -3.57 27.35
N ARG A 129 -18.54 -3.41 27.43
CA ARG A 129 -17.76 -3.78 28.63
C ARG A 129 -18.12 -2.91 29.84
N ILE A 130 -18.40 -1.62 29.64
CA ILE A 130 -18.91 -0.71 30.66
C ILE A 130 -20.27 -1.22 31.20
N GLN A 131 -21.20 -1.59 30.30
CA GLN A 131 -22.52 -2.07 30.69
C GLN A 131 -22.47 -3.40 31.49
N LEU A 132 -21.50 -4.26 31.16
CA LEU A 132 -21.26 -5.47 31.93
C LEU A 132 -20.74 -5.16 33.33
N GLU A 133 -19.92 -4.16 33.52
CA GLU A 133 -19.45 -3.70 34.81
C GLU A 133 -20.59 -3.08 35.65
N GLU A 134 -21.54 -2.43 35.00
CA GLU A 134 -22.76 -1.89 35.64
C GLU A 134 -23.85 -2.96 35.83
N ASN A 135 -23.56 -4.23 35.57
CA ASN A 135 -24.48 -5.35 35.67
C ASN A 135 -25.76 -5.19 34.81
N ASN A 136 -25.58 -4.64 33.61
CA ASN A 136 -26.61 -4.42 32.60
C ASN A 136 -26.31 -5.25 31.30
N PRO A 137 -26.53 -6.57 31.36
CA PRO A 137 -26.20 -7.43 30.21
C PRO A 137 -27.08 -7.18 28.96
N GLU A 138 -28.31 -6.72 29.16
CA GLU A 138 -29.22 -6.42 28.03
C GLU A 138 -28.66 -5.30 27.13
N LYS A 139 -28.21 -4.22 27.76
CA LYS A 139 -27.60 -3.11 27.03
C LYS A 139 -26.22 -3.47 26.46
N ALA A 140 -25.49 -4.37 27.12
CA ALA A 140 -24.23 -4.90 26.59
C ALA A 140 -24.46 -5.72 25.31
N ILE A 141 -25.54 -6.53 25.23
CA ILE A 141 -25.94 -7.26 24.03
C ILE A 141 -26.21 -6.28 22.89
N GLU A 142 -27.00 -5.23 23.11
CA GLU A 142 -27.29 -4.20 22.12
C GLU A 142 -26.00 -3.56 21.56
N TYR A 143 -25.05 -3.25 22.45
CA TYR A 143 -23.78 -2.65 22.03
C TYR A 143 -22.87 -3.63 21.28
N TYR A 144 -22.83 -4.92 21.67
CA TYR A 144 -22.10 -5.91 20.89
C TYR A 144 -22.69 -6.12 19.49
N LEU A 145 -24.04 -6.13 19.36
CA LEU A 145 -24.68 -6.18 18.04
C LEU A 145 -24.42 -4.93 17.23
N SER A 146 -24.46 -3.74 17.85
CA SER A 146 -24.08 -2.48 17.19
C SER A 146 -22.62 -2.44 16.75
N ALA A 147 -21.71 -3.05 17.53
CA ALA A 147 -20.32 -3.25 17.14
C ALA A 147 -20.20 -4.17 15.93
N ALA A 148 -20.97 -5.26 15.89
CA ALA A 148 -20.99 -6.18 14.77
C ALA A 148 -21.52 -5.49 13.48
N TRP A 149 -22.63 -4.75 13.58
CA TRP A 149 -23.18 -3.99 12.46
C TRP A 149 -22.21 -2.91 11.93
N SER A 150 -21.51 -2.23 12.87
CA SER A 150 -20.48 -1.27 12.49
C SER A 150 -19.29 -1.94 11.80
N ALA A 151 -18.89 -3.12 12.26
CA ALA A 151 -17.83 -3.91 11.64
C ALA A 151 -18.24 -4.43 10.25
N ASP A 152 -19.49 -4.89 10.09
CA ASP A 152 -20.03 -5.31 8.78
C ASP A 152 -19.99 -4.17 7.76
N THR A 153 -20.44 -2.95 8.16
CA THR A 153 -20.41 -1.79 7.25
C THR A 153 -18.98 -1.36 6.87
N MET A 154 -18.00 -1.73 7.69
CA MET A 154 -16.57 -1.49 7.45
C MET A 154 -15.85 -2.72 6.90
N ARG A 155 -16.59 -3.81 6.60
CA ARG A 155 -16.09 -5.07 6.03
C ARG A 155 -15.05 -5.80 6.91
N HIS A 156 -15.16 -5.68 8.22
CA HIS A 156 -14.33 -6.40 9.19
C HIS A 156 -15.07 -7.62 9.76
N ARG A 157 -15.19 -8.68 8.96
CA ARG A 157 -15.97 -9.91 9.27
C ARG A 157 -15.56 -10.57 10.58
N GLU A 158 -14.28 -10.75 10.84
CA GLU A 158 -13.81 -11.40 12.08
C GLU A 158 -14.26 -10.64 13.34
N ILE A 159 -14.20 -9.31 13.30
CA ILE A 159 -14.65 -8.46 14.39
C ILE A 159 -16.16 -8.58 14.55
N ALA A 160 -16.92 -8.59 13.43
CA ALA A 160 -18.37 -8.74 13.45
C ALA A 160 -18.79 -10.09 14.07
N VAL A 161 -18.17 -11.19 13.63
CA VAL A 161 -18.40 -12.54 14.17
C VAL A 161 -18.05 -12.62 15.66
N SER A 162 -16.90 -12.08 16.06
CA SER A 162 -16.48 -12.04 17.46
C SER A 162 -17.49 -11.30 18.34
N CYS A 163 -18.00 -10.16 17.88
CA CYS A 163 -19.01 -9.38 18.60
C CYS A 163 -20.34 -10.11 18.68
N ARG A 164 -20.80 -10.76 17.61
CA ARG A 164 -22.03 -11.60 17.62
C ARG A 164 -21.91 -12.77 18.59
N ARG A 165 -20.77 -13.46 18.61
CA ARG A 165 -20.52 -14.55 19.58
C ARG A 165 -20.58 -14.08 21.02
N LYS A 166 -20.05 -12.87 21.32
CA LYS A 166 -20.16 -12.26 22.66
C LYS A 166 -21.63 -11.94 23.00
N ALA A 167 -22.39 -11.39 22.06
CA ALA A 167 -23.81 -11.13 22.26
C ALA A 167 -24.58 -12.44 22.54
N LEU A 168 -24.37 -13.49 21.74
CA LEU A 168 -24.98 -14.81 21.92
C LEU A 168 -24.62 -15.44 23.26
N SER A 169 -23.36 -15.33 23.70
CA SER A 169 -22.93 -15.85 25.02
C SER A 169 -23.67 -15.17 26.20
N LEU A 170 -24.05 -13.91 26.05
CA LEU A 170 -24.85 -13.19 27.05
C LEU A 170 -26.35 -13.53 26.96
N ILE A 171 -26.87 -13.69 25.72
CA ILE A 171 -28.28 -14.11 25.51
C ILE A 171 -28.53 -15.46 26.15
N PHE A 172 -27.64 -16.42 26.00
CA PHE A 172 -27.76 -17.77 26.53
C PHE A 172 -27.06 -17.98 27.87
N ALA A 173 -26.67 -16.89 28.57
CA ALA A 173 -26.05 -16.97 29.90
C ALA A 173 -26.99 -17.60 30.92
N GLY A 174 -26.44 -18.42 31.85
CA GLY A 174 -27.21 -19.08 32.90
C GLY A 174 -28.09 -20.25 32.42
N ASN A 175 -27.66 -20.94 31.34
CA ASN A 175 -28.37 -22.06 30.72
C ASN A 175 -29.75 -21.71 30.13
N LYS A 176 -29.95 -20.46 29.72
CA LYS A 176 -31.16 -20.06 28.99
C LYS A 176 -31.29 -20.81 27.68
N THR A 177 -32.51 -21.06 27.28
CA THR A 177 -32.87 -21.69 25.98
C THR A 177 -33.79 -20.75 25.19
N PHE A 178 -34.16 -21.12 23.97
CA PHE A 178 -35.15 -20.35 23.20
C PHE A 178 -36.53 -20.26 23.87
N ALA A 179 -36.87 -21.15 24.80
CA ALA A 179 -38.08 -21.04 25.59
C ALA A 179 -38.07 -19.82 26.56
N ASP A 180 -36.87 -19.36 26.94
CA ASP A 180 -36.68 -18.21 27.81
C ASP A 180 -36.53 -16.88 27.03
N ILE A 181 -36.53 -16.94 25.70
CA ILE A 181 -36.41 -15.79 24.82
C ILE A 181 -37.81 -15.42 24.29
N PRO A 182 -38.19 -14.13 24.34
CA PRO A 182 -39.44 -13.67 23.71
C PRO A 182 -39.51 -14.06 22.22
N SER A 183 -40.66 -14.54 21.74
CA SER A 183 -40.79 -15.09 20.41
C SER A 183 -40.51 -14.10 19.27
N ASP A 184 -40.73 -12.80 19.51
CA ASP A 184 -40.38 -11.71 18.57
C ASP A 184 -38.86 -11.54 18.39
N LYS A 185 -38.04 -12.13 19.24
CA LYS A 185 -36.58 -12.12 19.19
C LYS A 185 -35.99 -13.41 18.57
N TRP A 186 -36.80 -14.43 18.29
CA TRP A 186 -36.28 -15.70 17.78
C TRP A 186 -35.54 -15.53 16.44
N VAL A 187 -36.17 -14.88 15.45
CA VAL A 187 -35.54 -14.67 14.14
C VAL A 187 -34.24 -13.85 14.25
N PRO A 188 -34.19 -12.69 14.94
CA PRO A 188 -32.95 -11.94 15.15
C PRO A 188 -31.82 -12.75 15.84
N VAL A 189 -32.16 -13.60 16.80
CA VAL A 189 -31.17 -14.44 17.49
C VAL A 189 -30.65 -15.54 16.56
N ILE A 190 -31.55 -16.18 15.81
CA ILE A 190 -31.21 -17.21 14.82
C ILE A 190 -30.33 -16.61 13.71
N ASP A 191 -30.68 -15.44 13.17
CA ASP A 191 -29.86 -14.75 12.17
C ASP A 191 -28.46 -14.41 12.74
N THR A 192 -28.41 -13.95 14.00
CA THR A 192 -27.14 -13.70 14.66
C THR A 192 -26.27 -14.97 14.77
N MET A 193 -26.85 -16.13 15.05
CA MET A 193 -26.17 -17.44 15.06
C MET A 193 -25.69 -17.84 13.66
N ARG A 194 -26.56 -17.75 12.68
CA ARG A 194 -26.24 -18.06 11.28
C ARG A 194 -25.07 -17.21 10.77
N ARG A 195 -25.10 -15.93 11.04
CA ARG A 195 -24.02 -14.98 10.67
C ARG A 195 -22.71 -15.15 11.48
N CYS A 196 -22.70 -16.06 12.44
CA CYS A 196 -21.48 -16.57 13.08
C CYS A 196 -20.96 -17.86 12.44
N GLY A 197 -21.65 -18.40 11.45
CA GLY A 197 -21.34 -19.68 10.84
C GLY A 197 -21.78 -20.90 11.64
N ASP A 198 -22.68 -20.74 12.64
CA ASP A 198 -23.16 -21.83 13.48
C ASP A 198 -24.41 -22.48 12.86
N PHE A 199 -24.26 -22.99 11.65
CA PHE A 199 -25.35 -23.49 10.81
C PHE A 199 -26.04 -24.70 11.41
N ASP A 200 -25.32 -25.66 12.00
CA ASP A 200 -25.90 -26.86 12.60
C ASP A 200 -26.83 -26.52 13.79
N SER A 201 -26.41 -25.59 14.64
CA SER A 201 -27.26 -25.09 15.72
C SER A 201 -28.50 -24.38 15.18
N VAL A 202 -28.35 -23.56 14.14
CA VAL A 202 -29.48 -22.87 13.49
C VAL A 202 -30.48 -23.88 12.90
N ILE A 203 -30.01 -24.88 12.16
CA ILE A 203 -30.88 -25.94 11.61
C ILE A 203 -31.65 -26.64 12.72
N THR A 204 -30.97 -27.00 13.81
CA THR A 204 -31.60 -27.67 14.96
C THR A 204 -32.67 -26.79 15.62
N HIS A 205 -32.32 -25.53 15.90
CA HIS A 205 -33.24 -24.61 16.56
C HIS A 205 -34.40 -24.19 15.67
N CYS A 206 -34.18 -23.88 14.38
CA CYS A 206 -35.26 -23.57 13.45
C CYS A 206 -36.25 -24.74 13.34
N THR A 207 -35.77 -25.98 13.21
CA THR A 207 -36.64 -27.19 13.12
C THR A 207 -37.52 -27.29 14.37
N ASN A 208 -37.02 -27.09 15.57
CA ASN A 208 -37.76 -27.15 16.78
C ASN A 208 -38.74 -25.97 16.95
N LEU A 209 -38.33 -24.76 16.62
CA LEU A 209 -39.14 -23.56 16.76
C LEU A 209 -40.28 -23.51 15.73
N LEU A 210 -40.10 -24.01 14.53
CA LEU A 210 -41.13 -24.09 13.48
C LEU A 210 -42.35 -24.93 13.88
N ALA A 211 -42.13 -25.89 14.78
CA ALA A 211 -43.25 -26.71 15.30
C ALA A 211 -44.23 -25.90 16.17
N ILE A 212 -43.78 -24.82 16.78
CA ILE A 212 -44.54 -24.01 17.75
C ILE A 212 -44.75 -22.56 17.32
N ALA A 213 -44.13 -22.12 16.21
CA ALA A 213 -44.19 -20.75 15.72
C ALA A 213 -45.53 -20.40 15.09
N GLY A 214 -45.99 -19.16 15.30
CA GLY A 214 -47.14 -18.60 14.59
C GLY A 214 -46.80 -18.25 13.13
N PRO A 215 -47.76 -17.99 12.27
CA PRO A 215 -47.58 -17.84 10.81
C PRO A 215 -46.48 -16.80 10.41
N THR A 216 -46.49 -15.66 11.05
CA THR A 216 -45.52 -14.59 10.76
C THR A 216 -44.08 -14.97 11.12
N LEU A 217 -43.86 -15.70 12.23
CA LEU A 217 -42.56 -16.16 12.66
C LEU A 217 -42.08 -17.35 11.83
N LYS A 218 -43.02 -18.22 11.38
CA LYS A 218 -42.69 -19.33 10.50
C LYS A 218 -41.95 -18.86 9.25
N GLN A 219 -42.42 -17.82 8.62
CA GLN A 219 -41.78 -17.26 7.41
C GLN A 219 -40.30 -16.91 7.61
N GLY A 220 -39.98 -16.17 8.70
CA GLY A 220 -38.58 -15.83 9.03
C GLY A 220 -37.75 -17.07 9.39
N LEU A 221 -38.29 -17.97 10.24
CA LEU A 221 -37.60 -19.20 10.67
C LEU A 221 -37.38 -20.20 9.51
N ASP A 222 -38.33 -20.32 8.60
CA ASP A 222 -38.20 -21.13 7.39
C ASP A 222 -37.10 -20.60 6.49
N TYR A 223 -37.03 -19.28 6.35
CA TYR A 223 -35.98 -18.65 5.55
C TYR A 223 -34.59 -18.78 6.19
N GLU A 224 -34.50 -18.59 7.51
CA GLU A 224 -33.26 -18.83 8.25
C GLU A 224 -32.79 -20.28 8.19
N LEU A 225 -33.74 -21.24 8.26
CA LEU A 225 -33.47 -22.67 8.03
C LEU A 225 -32.96 -22.94 6.63
N PHE A 226 -33.56 -22.31 5.64
CA PHE A 226 -33.10 -22.40 4.24
C PHE A 226 -31.66 -21.84 4.14
N CYS A 227 -31.40 -20.60 4.59
CA CYS A 227 -30.08 -20.01 4.56
C CYS A 227 -29.03 -20.85 5.31
N ALA A 228 -29.38 -21.39 6.48
CA ALA A 228 -28.45 -22.22 7.26
C ALA A 228 -28.11 -23.55 6.54
N ARG A 229 -29.06 -24.18 5.88
CA ARG A 229 -28.82 -25.37 5.04
C ARG A 229 -27.94 -25.05 3.85
N GLN A 230 -27.98 -23.81 3.39
CA GLN A 230 -27.12 -23.29 2.31
C GLN A 230 -25.77 -22.77 2.83
N HIS A 231 -25.48 -22.88 4.12
CA HIS A 231 -24.32 -22.27 4.79
C HIS A 231 -24.15 -20.77 4.44
N ASP A 232 -25.28 -20.09 4.19
CA ASP A 232 -25.31 -18.68 3.85
C ASP A 232 -25.27 -17.84 5.14
N ASP A 233 -24.20 -17.09 5.38
CA ASP A 233 -24.01 -16.21 6.51
C ASP A 233 -24.15 -14.71 6.16
N GLU A 234 -24.70 -14.40 4.98
CA GLU A 234 -24.95 -13.04 4.53
C GLU A 234 -26.13 -12.35 5.24
N PRO A 235 -26.16 -11.02 5.26
CA PRO A 235 -27.28 -10.26 5.80
C PRO A 235 -28.51 -10.34 4.88
N HIS A 236 -29.64 -10.75 5.41
CA HIS A 236 -30.92 -10.81 4.71
C HIS A 236 -31.98 -9.92 5.38
N THR A 237 -32.99 -9.54 4.61
CA THR A 237 -34.09 -8.68 5.06
C THR A 237 -35.37 -9.46 5.26
N ASN A 238 -36.32 -8.85 5.97
CA ASN A 238 -37.69 -9.37 6.07
C ASN A 238 -38.38 -9.49 4.69
N LEU A 239 -37.96 -8.71 3.71
CA LEU A 239 -38.46 -8.77 2.35
C LEU A 239 -37.91 -10.03 1.62
N ASP A 240 -36.62 -10.36 1.86
CA ASP A 240 -36.04 -11.59 1.31
C ASP A 240 -36.77 -12.82 1.85
N ALA A 241 -37.05 -12.84 3.17
CA ALA A 241 -37.86 -13.90 3.78
C ALA A 241 -39.31 -13.92 3.25
N ALA A 242 -39.91 -12.76 2.98
CA ALA A 242 -41.28 -12.68 2.43
C ALA A 242 -41.35 -13.21 1.00
N ASN A 243 -40.35 -12.89 0.20
CA ASN A 243 -40.31 -13.32 -1.20
C ASN A 243 -39.98 -14.81 -1.34
N SER A 244 -39.25 -15.40 -0.38
CA SER A 244 -38.88 -16.82 -0.39
C SER A 244 -40.08 -17.80 -0.35
N ASN A 245 -41.21 -17.38 0.16
CA ASN A 245 -42.39 -18.22 0.20
C ASN A 245 -43.08 -18.40 -1.16
N GLN A 246 -42.77 -17.58 -2.15
CA GLN A 246 -43.26 -17.79 -3.53
C GLN A 246 -42.60 -19.00 -4.18
N TYR A 247 -41.43 -19.41 -3.69
CA TYR A 247 -40.72 -20.60 -4.20
C TYR A 247 -41.16 -21.93 -3.61
N ARG A 248 -41.95 -21.93 -2.54
CA ARG A 248 -42.35 -23.13 -1.79
C ARG A 248 -43.76 -23.63 -2.15
N SER A 249 -44.55 -22.87 -2.88
CA SER A 249 -45.94 -23.23 -3.19
C SER A 249 -46.08 -24.30 -4.29
N GLY A 250 -44.97 -24.84 -4.79
CA GLY A 250 -44.93 -25.84 -5.84
C GLY A 250 -44.12 -27.10 -5.50
N ALA A 251 -43.89 -27.43 -4.18
CA ALA A 251 -43.13 -28.61 -3.83
C ALA A 251 -43.78 -29.88 -4.39
N LEU A 252 -43.17 -30.45 -5.42
CA LEU A 252 -43.50 -31.75 -5.96
C LEU A 252 -43.20 -32.81 -4.90
N GLU A 253 -44.22 -33.46 -4.34
CA GLU A 253 -44.05 -34.63 -3.48
C GLU A 253 -43.60 -35.82 -4.36
N ASN A 254 -42.32 -36.18 -4.22
CA ASN A 254 -41.73 -37.48 -4.63
C ASN A 254 -42.35 -38.16 -5.85
N ASN A 255 -41.98 -37.75 -7.06
CA ASN A 255 -41.84 -38.56 -8.28
C ASN A 255 -41.26 -37.69 -9.40
N GLU A 256 -40.47 -38.26 -10.26
CA GLU A 256 -39.83 -37.61 -11.41
C GLU A 256 -40.87 -36.91 -12.30
N GLU A 257 -41.22 -35.67 -11.97
CA GLU A 257 -42.16 -34.88 -12.76
C GLU A 257 -41.45 -33.77 -13.53
N LEU A 258 -41.86 -33.60 -14.79
CA LEU A 258 -41.45 -32.52 -15.67
C LEU A 258 -42.64 -31.57 -15.86
N LEU A 259 -42.47 -30.28 -15.49
CA LEU A 259 -43.48 -29.26 -15.78
C LEU A 259 -43.02 -28.39 -16.95
N ILE A 260 -43.86 -28.23 -17.94
CA ILE A 260 -43.61 -27.31 -19.05
C ILE A 260 -44.79 -26.37 -19.17
N GLY A 261 -44.57 -25.09 -18.97
CA GLY A 261 -45.62 -24.09 -18.98
C GLY A 261 -46.67 -24.26 -17.87
N GLY A 262 -46.25 -24.77 -16.70
CA GLY A 262 -47.10 -25.04 -15.55
C GLY A 262 -47.98 -26.29 -15.71
N LYS A 263 -47.78 -27.08 -16.78
CA LYS A 263 -48.48 -28.35 -17.00
C LYS A 263 -47.56 -29.52 -16.72
N SER A 264 -48.00 -30.43 -15.84
CA SER A 264 -47.26 -31.63 -15.47
C SER A 264 -47.29 -32.69 -16.57
N TYR A 265 -46.12 -33.35 -16.76
CA TYR A 265 -45.95 -34.49 -17.67
C TYR A 265 -45.19 -35.56 -16.88
N SER A 266 -45.59 -36.84 -17.11
CA SER A 266 -44.78 -37.95 -16.60
C SER A 266 -43.43 -37.96 -17.29
N GLY A 267 -42.34 -37.99 -16.51
CA GLY A 267 -40.97 -38.08 -17.05
C GLY A 267 -40.64 -39.46 -17.64
N GLU A 268 -41.50 -40.47 -17.45
CA GLU A 268 -41.25 -41.87 -17.82
C GLU A 268 -41.49 -42.17 -19.30
N ASP A 269 -42.37 -41.42 -19.99
CA ASP A 269 -42.73 -41.61 -21.37
C ASP A 269 -42.35 -40.44 -22.28
N ASP A 270 -42.02 -40.74 -23.54
CA ASP A 270 -41.80 -39.74 -24.56
C ASP A 270 -43.07 -38.90 -24.80
N CYS A 271 -42.92 -37.58 -24.77
CA CYS A 271 -44.01 -36.67 -25.02
C CYS A 271 -43.56 -35.44 -25.82
N TYR A 272 -44.52 -34.74 -26.42
CA TYR A 272 -44.24 -33.56 -27.23
C TYR A 272 -45.31 -32.47 -27.12
N GLY A 273 -44.91 -31.28 -27.44
CA GLY A 273 -45.78 -30.12 -27.49
C GLY A 273 -45.36 -29.13 -28.54
N LYS A 274 -45.98 -27.94 -28.50
CA LYS A 274 -45.63 -26.86 -29.44
C LYS A 274 -44.22 -26.34 -29.16
N GLY A 275 -43.30 -26.67 -30.06
CA GLY A 275 -41.91 -26.19 -29.95
C GLY A 275 -41.03 -26.96 -28.97
N TRP A 276 -41.49 -28.11 -28.47
CA TRP A 276 -40.67 -28.96 -27.61
C TRP A 276 -41.00 -30.45 -27.80
N ASN A 277 -40.01 -31.28 -27.48
CA ASN A 277 -40.12 -32.75 -27.48
C ASN A 277 -39.30 -33.31 -26.31
N TRP A 278 -39.87 -34.20 -25.52
CA TRP A 278 -39.22 -34.89 -24.42
C TRP A 278 -38.86 -36.32 -24.84
N VAL A 279 -37.62 -36.70 -24.56
CA VAL A 279 -37.09 -38.06 -24.80
C VAL A 279 -36.76 -38.64 -23.42
N ALA A 280 -37.61 -39.51 -22.92
CA ALA A 280 -37.56 -40.05 -21.57
C ALA A 280 -36.30 -40.89 -21.32
N GLU A 281 -35.87 -41.73 -22.25
CA GLU A 281 -34.68 -42.58 -22.13
C GLU A 281 -33.41 -41.80 -21.81
N THR A 282 -33.30 -40.57 -22.27
CA THR A 282 -32.09 -39.72 -22.09
C THR A 282 -32.34 -38.50 -21.22
N HIS A 283 -33.50 -38.38 -20.58
CA HIS A 283 -33.92 -37.19 -19.84
C HIS A 283 -33.61 -35.89 -20.60
N THR A 284 -33.96 -35.88 -21.92
CA THR A 284 -33.63 -34.77 -22.80
C THR A 284 -34.88 -34.06 -23.30
N LEU A 285 -34.97 -32.77 -22.97
CA LEU A 285 -35.95 -31.85 -23.52
C LEU A 285 -35.37 -31.12 -24.72
N VAL A 286 -35.92 -31.38 -25.90
CA VAL A 286 -35.49 -30.68 -27.11
C VAL A 286 -36.41 -29.50 -27.36
N LEU A 287 -35.83 -28.28 -27.40
CA LEU A 287 -36.53 -27.04 -27.73
C LEU A 287 -36.28 -26.66 -29.18
N SER A 288 -37.36 -26.46 -29.94
CA SER A 288 -37.29 -26.13 -31.36
C SER A 288 -38.39 -25.10 -31.71
N ASN A 289 -38.03 -23.81 -31.75
CA ASN A 289 -38.95 -22.66 -31.79
C ASN A 289 -39.96 -22.67 -30.62
N TYR A 290 -39.45 -22.95 -29.44
CA TYR A 290 -40.23 -22.91 -28.21
C TYR A 290 -40.55 -21.49 -27.80
N HIS A 291 -41.81 -21.17 -27.61
CA HIS A 291 -42.29 -19.90 -27.08
C HIS A 291 -43.30 -20.24 -25.98
N GLY A 292 -42.80 -20.42 -24.79
CA GLY A 292 -43.60 -20.83 -23.65
C GLY A 292 -43.16 -20.21 -22.34
N SER A 293 -43.80 -20.63 -21.24
CA SER A 293 -43.43 -20.24 -19.91
C SER A 293 -42.40 -21.20 -19.30
N SER A 294 -42.25 -21.19 -17.98
CA SER A 294 -41.23 -21.91 -17.22
C SER A 294 -41.10 -23.39 -17.53
N ILE A 295 -39.90 -23.93 -17.32
CA ILE A 295 -39.60 -25.37 -17.34
C ILE A 295 -39.12 -25.75 -15.94
N GLU A 296 -39.69 -26.79 -15.34
CA GLU A 296 -39.37 -27.27 -14.02
C GLU A 296 -39.16 -28.79 -14.04
N ALA A 297 -38.13 -29.28 -13.34
CA ALA A 297 -37.84 -30.71 -13.23
C ALA A 297 -37.36 -31.06 -11.83
N SER A 298 -37.69 -32.27 -11.36
CA SER A 298 -37.29 -32.76 -10.04
C SER A 298 -35.98 -33.56 -10.03
N GLY A 299 -35.43 -33.89 -11.19
CA GLY A 299 -34.17 -34.65 -11.36
C GLY A 299 -33.26 -34.06 -12.42
N ASP A 300 -32.29 -34.84 -12.87
CA ASP A 300 -31.36 -34.45 -13.93
C ASP A 300 -32.11 -34.11 -15.23
N LEU A 301 -31.80 -32.97 -15.82
CA LEU A 301 -32.40 -32.49 -17.05
C LEU A 301 -31.35 -32.09 -18.09
N THR A 302 -31.45 -32.63 -19.30
CA THR A 302 -30.71 -32.07 -20.43
C THR A 302 -31.67 -31.27 -21.31
N ILE A 303 -31.41 -29.99 -21.55
CA ILE A 303 -32.12 -29.18 -22.54
C ILE A 303 -31.25 -29.03 -23.77
N ARG A 304 -31.71 -29.54 -24.90
CA ARG A 304 -31.05 -29.37 -26.19
C ARG A 304 -31.80 -28.34 -27.03
N VAL A 305 -31.11 -27.23 -27.31
CA VAL A 305 -31.70 -26.12 -28.03
C VAL A 305 -31.43 -26.26 -29.54
N GLU A 306 -32.47 -26.40 -30.30
CA GLU A 306 -32.47 -26.55 -31.75
C GLU A 306 -33.27 -25.41 -32.38
N GLN A 307 -32.88 -24.95 -33.56
CA GLN A 307 -33.47 -23.81 -34.27
C GLN A 307 -33.30 -22.47 -33.52
N MET A 308 -33.39 -21.34 -34.24
CA MET A 308 -32.81 -20.05 -33.79
C MET A 308 -33.70 -19.24 -32.84
N ASP A 309 -34.95 -19.59 -32.58
CA ASP A 309 -35.87 -18.75 -31.83
C ASP A 309 -36.57 -19.52 -30.71
N ASN A 310 -35.86 -19.75 -29.60
CA ASN A 310 -36.43 -20.35 -28.42
C ASN A 310 -36.53 -19.31 -27.30
N GLN A 311 -37.74 -19.14 -26.77
CA GLN A 311 -38.03 -18.16 -25.72
C GLN A 311 -38.79 -18.80 -24.56
N ILE A 312 -38.26 -18.53 -23.35
CA ILE A 312 -38.94 -18.79 -22.08
C ILE A 312 -39.32 -17.45 -21.49
N PHE A 313 -40.60 -17.25 -21.22
CA PHE A 313 -41.10 -16.07 -20.53
C PHE A 313 -41.81 -16.51 -19.23
N SER A 314 -41.16 -16.19 -18.08
CA SER A 314 -41.69 -16.53 -16.76
C SER A 314 -41.90 -15.22 -15.96
N PRO A 315 -43.13 -14.70 -15.94
CA PRO A 315 -43.45 -13.48 -15.18
C PRO A 315 -43.51 -13.75 -13.67
N HIS A 316 -43.55 -14.99 -13.24
CA HIS A 316 -43.61 -15.41 -11.84
C HIS A 316 -42.76 -16.65 -11.64
N GLY A 317 -41.72 -16.56 -10.85
CA GLY A 317 -40.79 -17.64 -10.59
C GLY A 317 -39.70 -17.82 -11.67
N PRO A 318 -38.80 -18.80 -11.48
CA PRO A 318 -37.66 -19.03 -12.37
C PRO A 318 -38.12 -19.45 -13.79
N GLY A 319 -37.31 -19.07 -14.78
CA GLY A 319 -37.52 -19.52 -16.15
C GLY A 319 -37.25 -21.02 -16.30
N ILE A 320 -36.16 -21.52 -15.72
CA ILE A 320 -35.84 -22.94 -15.61
C ILE A 320 -35.54 -23.22 -14.13
N LEU A 321 -36.23 -24.23 -13.56
CA LEU A 321 -36.10 -24.65 -12.16
C LEU A 321 -35.74 -26.13 -12.09
N ILE A 322 -34.66 -26.48 -11.40
CA ILE A 322 -34.24 -27.85 -11.13
C ILE A 322 -34.15 -28.03 -9.61
N HIS A 323 -34.95 -28.93 -9.03
CA HIS A 323 -35.01 -29.14 -7.58
C HIS A 323 -33.86 -30.02 -7.07
N ASN A 324 -33.76 -31.27 -7.55
CA ASN A 324 -32.78 -32.26 -7.06
C ASN A 324 -32.09 -32.94 -8.23
N GLY A 325 -31.15 -32.26 -8.89
CA GLY A 325 -30.46 -32.80 -10.06
C GLY A 325 -29.61 -31.76 -10.77
N ASN A 326 -28.95 -32.18 -11.81
CA ASN A 326 -28.07 -31.36 -12.63
C ASN A 326 -28.81 -30.88 -13.89
N LEU A 327 -28.52 -29.65 -14.29
CA LEU A 327 -28.99 -29.10 -15.55
C LEU A 327 -27.85 -29.05 -16.58
N LYS A 328 -28.13 -29.62 -17.76
CA LYS A 328 -27.26 -29.49 -18.91
C LYS A 328 -27.94 -28.75 -20.04
N LEU A 329 -27.42 -27.61 -20.44
CA LEU A 329 -27.85 -26.84 -21.61
C LEU A 329 -26.89 -27.06 -22.77
N THR A 330 -27.42 -27.49 -23.92
CA THR A 330 -26.61 -27.74 -25.10
C THR A 330 -27.38 -27.44 -26.38
N GLY A 331 -26.66 -27.24 -27.48
CA GLY A 331 -27.25 -26.99 -28.81
C GLY A 331 -26.61 -25.78 -29.49
N LEU A 332 -26.76 -25.70 -30.80
CA LEU A 332 -26.11 -24.61 -31.59
C LEU A 332 -27.08 -23.45 -31.86
N ALA A 333 -28.15 -23.33 -31.09
CA ALA A 333 -29.19 -22.33 -31.26
C ALA A 333 -29.32 -21.38 -30.07
N THR A 334 -30.15 -20.36 -30.21
CA THR A 334 -30.35 -19.34 -29.17
C THR A 334 -31.50 -19.74 -28.26
N LEU A 335 -31.26 -19.62 -26.95
CA LEU A 335 -32.28 -19.66 -25.91
C LEU A 335 -32.35 -18.31 -25.22
N THR A 336 -33.52 -17.67 -25.28
CA THR A 336 -33.79 -16.41 -24.55
C THR A 336 -34.69 -16.69 -23.37
N ILE A 337 -34.26 -16.29 -22.17
CA ILE A 337 -35.04 -16.39 -20.94
C ILE A 337 -35.34 -14.97 -20.44
N LYS A 338 -36.60 -14.68 -20.20
CA LYS A 338 -37.08 -13.41 -19.66
C LYS A 338 -38.04 -13.64 -18.51
N GLY A 339 -37.91 -12.87 -17.46
CA GLY A 339 -38.77 -12.98 -16.30
C GLY A 339 -38.49 -11.93 -15.23
N ASP A 340 -39.40 -11.81 -14.26
CA ASP A 340 -39.28 -10.89 -13.15
C ASP A 340 -38.49 -11.47 -11.98
N ASP A 341 -38.06 -12.73 -12.07
CA ASP A 341 -37.36 -13.49 -11.06
C ASP A 341 -36.00 -14.01 -11.60
N THR A 342 -35.67 -15.24 -11.31
CA THR A 342 -34.42 -15.91 -11.70
C THR A 342 -34.54 -16.54 -13.09
N GLY A 343 -33.50 -16.39 -13.92
CA GLY A 343 -33.50 -17.03 -15.24
C GLY A 343 -33.37 -18.53 -15.15
N ILE A 344 -32.29 -19.02 -14.57
CA ILE A 344 -31.99 -20.41 -14.31
C ILE A 344 -31.74 -20.62 -12.83
N PHE A 345 -32.52 -21.51 -12.19
CA PHE A 345 -32.35 -21.83 -10.78
C PHE A 345 -32.14 -23.35 -10.62
N VAL A 346 -30.93 -23.74 -10.16
CA VAL A 346 -30.57 -25.12 -9.81
C VAL A 346 -30.49 -25.21 -8.30
N GLU A 347 -31.55 -25.72 -7.66
CA GLU A 347 -31.68 -25.71 -6.19
C GLU A 347 -30.68 -26.67 -5.52
N SER A 348 -30.47 -27.88 -6.11
CA SER A 348 -29.52 -28.86 -5.56
C SER A 348 -28.87 -29.65 -6.70
N GLY A 349 -27.72 -29.17 -7.15
CA GLY A 349 -26.94 -29.77 -8.25
C GLY A 349 -26.08 -28.77 -8.98
N SER A 350 -25.58 -29.15 -10.12
CA SER A 350 -24.65 -28.41 -10.96
C SER A 350 -25.23 -28.00 -12.30
N LEU A 351 -24.71 -26.95 -12.91
CA LEU A 351 -25.11 -26.45 -14.23
C LEU A 351 -23.97 -26.63 -15.25
N GLU A 352 -24.27 -27.29 -16.38
CA GLU A 352 -23.38 -27.35 -17.55
C GLU A 352 -24.00 -26.61 -18.73
N ILE A 353 -23.28 -25.66 -19.34
CA ILE A 353 -23.67 -24.94 -20.55
C ILE A 353 -22.62 -25.19 -21.62
N ALA A 354 -23.00 -25.77 -22.74
CA ALA A 354 -22.08 -26.09 -23.79
C ALA A 354 -22.67 -25.86 -25.21
N LYS A 355 -21.92 -25.16 -26.05
CA LYS A 355 -22.28 -24.89 -27.46
C LYS A 355 -23.63 -24.18 -27.64
N THR A 356 -24.00 -23.29 -26.73
CA THR A 356 -25.31 -22.62 -26.70
C THR A 356 -25.12 -21.09 -26.69
N VAL A 357 -26.04 -20.40 -27.39
CA VAL A 357 -26.22 -18.95 -27.22
C VAL A 357 -27.35 -18.74 -26.22
N LEU A 358 -27.01 -18.17 -25.06
CA LEU A 358 -27.94 -17.96 -23.95
C LEU A 358 -28.11 -16.48 -23.67
N ILE A 359 -29.36 -16.00 -23.74
CA ILE A 359 -29.71 -14.61 -23.43
C ILE A 359 -30.64 -14.61 -22.23
N ILE A 360 -30.23 -13.97 -21.12
CA ILE A 360 -31.06 -13.90 -19.90
C ILE A 360 -31.32 -12.45 -19.55
N ARG A 361 -32.56 -12.12 -19.23
CA ARG A 361 -33.02 -10.79 -18.79
C ARG A 361 -33.99 -10.97 -17.62
N THR A 362 -33.52 -10.64 -16.41
CA THR A 362 -34.26 -10.94 -15.16
C THR A 362 -34.04 -9.85 -14.12
N ASN A 363 -34.88 -9.83 -13.08
CA ASN A 363 -34.77 -8.84 -12.01
C ASN A 363 -33.93 -9.35 -10.82
N GLU A 364 -33.93 -10.67 -10.52
CA GLU A 364 -33.15 -11.19 -9.38
C GLU A 364 -31.83 -11.81 -9.83
N TYR A 365 -31.80 -13.09 -10.16
CA TYR A 365 -30.59 -13.78 -10.62
C TYR A 365 -30.68 -14.15 -12.08
N GLY A 366 -29.62 -13.89 -12.85
CA GLY A 366 -29.57 -14.48 -14.19
C GLY A 366 -29.43 -15.99 -14.11
N ILE A 367 -28.41 -16.47 -13.41
CA ILE A 367 -28.16 -17.90 -13.11
C ILE A 367 -27.89 -18.03 -11.61
N PHE A 368 -28.64 -18.92 -10.98
CA PHE A 368 -28.40 -19.37 -9.60
C PHE A 368 -28.18 -20.88 -9.58
N SER A 369 -27.09 -21.35 -8.97
CA SER A 369 -26.81 -22.76 -8.77
C SER A 369 -26.29 -23.01 -7.37
N SER A 370 -26.72 -24.07 -6.70
CA SER A 370 -26.12 -24.50 -5.45
C SER A 370 -24.72 -25.11 -5.67
N GLY A 371 -24.53 -25.85 -6.77
CA GLY A 371 -23.26 -26.50 -7.11
C GLY A 371 -22.44 -25.77 -8.17
N ASN A 372 -21.54 -26.51 -8.80
CA ASN A 372 -20.64 -25.97 -9.81
C ASN A 372 -21.35 -25.52 -11.08
N ILE A 373 -20.83 -24.47 -11.69
CA ILE A 373 -21.27 -23.98 -13.01
C ILE A 373 -20.10 -24.19 -14.00
N SER A 374 -20.40 -24.86 -15.09
CA SER A 374 -19.45 -25.10 -16.18
C SER A 374 -19.97 -24.51 -17.48
N ILE A 375 -19.18 -23.69 -18.13
CA ILE A 375 -19.47 -23.04 -19.42
C ILE A 375 -18.36 -23.40 -20.39
N ALA A 376 -18.71 -24.06 -21.49
CA ALA A 376 -17.68 -24.63 -22.34
C ALA A 376 -18.02 -24.58 -23.85
N ASN A 377 -17.04 -24.95 -24.65
CA ASN A 377 -17.18 -25.28 -26.10
C ASN A 377 -17.75 -24.13 -26.96
N GLY A 378 -17.30 -22.90 -26.74
CA GLY A 378 -17.69 -21.75 -27.57
C GLY A 378 -19.12 -21.24 -27.27
N SER A 379 -19.59 -21.42 -26.04
CA SER A 379 -20.86 -20.84 -25.61
C SER A 379 -20.79 -19.32 -25.55
N VAL A 380 -21.90 -18.67 -25.93
CA VAL A 380 -22.05 -17.21 -25.85
C VAL A 380 -23.16 -16.87 -24.86
N LEU A 381 -22.84 -16.16 -23.82
CA LEU A 381 -23.78 -15.77 -22.78
C LEU A 381 -23.94 -14.26 -22.72
N ASP A 382 -25.18 -13.80 -22.74
CA ASP A 382 -25.53 -12.39 -22.52
C ASP A 382 -26.58 -12.34 -21.39
N ILE A 383 -26.12 -12.01 -20.18
CA ILE A 383 -26.90 -12.08 -18.95
C ILE A 383 -27.05 -10.69 -18.36
N SER A 384 -28.29 -10.28 -18.12
CA SER A 384 -28.61 -9.04 -17.43
C SER A 384 -29.58 -9.29 -16.29
N SER A 385 -29.20 -8.84 -15.10
CA SER A 385 -29.96 -8.96 -13.86
C SER A 385 -29.90 -7.65 -13.06
N GLU A 386 -31.01 -7.32 -12.39
CA GLU A 386 -31.03 -6.13 -11.50
C GLU A 386 -30.31 -6.39 -10.16
N THR A 387 -29.94 -7.63 -9.84
CA THR A 387 -29.17 -7.96 -8.65
C THR A 387 -27.82 -8.61 -9.00
N THR A 388 -27.77 -9.93 -9.11
CA THR A 388 -26.54 -10.68 -9.40
C THR A 388 -26.75 -11.55 -10.64
N ALA A 389 -25.87 -11.42 -11.62
CA ALA A 389 -26.05 -12.13 -12.87
C ALA A 389 -25.76 -13.63 -12.76
N ILE A 390 -24.66 -14.03 -12.13
CA ILE A 390 -24.29 -15.43 -11.90
C ILE A 390 -23.96 -15.64 -10.43
N ARG A 391 -24.66 -16.56 -9.77
CA ARG A 391 -24.40 -16.93 -8.37
C ARG A 391 -24.25 -18.44 -8.20
N SER A 392 -23.19 -18.85 -7.49
CA SER A 392 -23.04 -20.23 -6.98
C SER A 392 -22.78 -20.21 -5.47
N VAL A 393 -23.57 -20.98 -4.73
CA VAL A 393 -23.57 -20.94 -3.25
C VAL A 393 -22.53 -21.85 -2.63
N PHE A 394 -22.22 -23.00 -3.23
CA PHE A 394 -21.24 -23.97 -2.74
C PHE A 394 -20.22 -24.34 -3.79
N GLY A 395 -20.47 -24.01 -5.03
CA GLY A 395 -19.64 -24.39 -6.16
C GLY A 395 -18.81 -23.25 -6.68
N GLY A 396 -17.98 -23.59 -7.65
CA GLY A 396 -17.19 -22.69 -8.44
C GLY A 396 -17.75 -22.48 -9.84
N LEU A 397 -17.04 -21.67 -10.62
CA LEU A 397 -17.33 -21.42 -12.04
C LEU A 397 -16.13 -21.81 -12.89
N THR A 398 -16.36 -22.67 -13.87
CA THR A 398 -15.35 -23.05 -14.85
C THR A 398 -15.76 -22.62 -16.25
N ILE A 399 -14.96 -21.81 -16.91
CA ILE A 399 -15.20 -21.34 -18.28
C ILE A 399 -14.04 -21.78 -19.16
N THR A 400 -14.33 -22.57 -20.17
CA THR A 400 -13.33 -23.16 -21.07
C THR A 400 -13.75 -23.12 -22.56
N GLY A 401 -12.78 -23.05 -23.44
CA GLY A 401 -13.01 -23.26 -24.87
C GLY A 401 -13.65 -22.09 -25.62
N MET A 402 -12.98 -20.94 -25.67
CA MET A 402 -13.33 -19.75 -26.46
C MET A 402 -14.76 -19.22 -26.22
N CYS A 403 -15.22 -19.26 -24.99
CA CYS A 403 -16.52 -18.71 -24.61
C CYS A 403 -16.47 -17.18 -24.56
N SER A 404 -17.61 -16.53 -24.80
CA SER A 404 -17.80 -15.09 -24.69
C SER A 404 -18.96 -14.80 -23.74
N LEU A 405 -18.66 -14.07 -22.67
CA LEU A 405 -19.64 -13.71 -21.65
C LEU A 405 -19.74 -12.19 -21.57
N THR A 406 -20.98 -11.69 -21.71
CA THR A 406 -21.36 -10.31 -21.39
C THR A 406 -22.33 -10.36 -20.22
N ILE A 407 -21.95 -9.73 -19.13
CA ILE A 407 -22.65 -9.88 -17.85
C ILE A 407 -22.97 -8.49 -17.32
N TYR A 408 -24.23 -8.26 -17.01
CA TYR A 408 -24.70 -7.11 -16.26
C TYR A 408 -25.38 -7.59 -14.98
N GLY A 409 -24.87 -7.16 -13.83
CA GLY A 409 -25.50 -7.44 -12.54
C GLY A 409 -25.29 -6.24 -11.63
N ASN A 410 -26.39 -5.57 -11.22
CA ASN A 410 -26.26 -4.29 -10.51
C ASN A 410 -25.49 -4.41 -9.20
N ARG A 411 -25.72 -5.49 -8.44
CA ARG A 411 -25.04 -5.77 -7.16
C ARG A 411 -23.75 -6.58 -7.34
N ALA A 412 -23.75 -7.56 -8.22
CA ALA A 412 -22.57 -8.32 -8.59
C ALA A 412 -22.74 -8.93 -10.00
N GLY A 413 -21.67 -8.94 -10.77
CA GLY A 413 -21.67 -9.70 -12.01
C GLY A 413 -21.61 -11.20 -11.72
N ILE A 414 -20.63 -11.66 -10.96
CA ILE A 414 -20.41 -13.05 -10.56
C ILE A 414 -20.17 -13.11 -9.05
N ASP A 415 -20.90 -13.97 -8.33
CA ASP A 415 -20.78 -14.20 -6.88
C ASP A 415 -20.67 -15.71 -6.61
N LEU A 416 -19.51 -16.18 -6.15
CA LEU A 416 -19.20 -17.60 -5.97
C LEU A 416 -18.66 -17.86 -4.55
N ALA A 417 -19.04 -19.02 -4.00
CA ALA A 417 -18.42 -19.52 -2.80
C ALA A 417 -17.12 -20.30 -3.06
N GLY A 418 -16.96 -20.90 -4.23
CA GLY A 418 -15.83 -21.73 -4.62
C GLY A 418 -14.92 -21.09 -5.69
N ASP A 419 -14.03 -21.91 -6.24
CA ASP A 419 -13.02 -21.47 -7.21
C ASP A 419 -13.60 -20.98 -8.55
N MET A 420 -12.92 -20.02 -9.15
CA MET A 420 -13.18 -19.61 -10.53
C MET A 420 -12.00 -19.95 -11.45
N ASN A 421 -12.28 -20.71 -12.52
CA ASN A 421 -11.31 -21.04 -13.55
C ASN A 421 -11.77 -20.49 -14.91
N LEU A 422 -11.00 -19.56 -15.45
CA LEU A 422 -11.27 -18.95 -16.75
C LEU A 422 -10.11 -19.23 -17.70
N SER A 423 -10.33 -20.03 -18.72
CA SER A 423 -9.33 -20.34 -19.72
C SER A 423 -9.84 -20.10 -21.15
N VAL A 424 -9.11 -19.29 -21.88
CA VAL A 424 -9.36 -18.94 -23.29
C VAL A 424 -10.76 -18.40 -23.55
N GLY A 425 -10.89 -17.08 -23.67
CA GLY A 425 -12.19 -16.45 -23.95
C GLY A 425 -12.22 -14.97 -23.64
N GLY A 426 -13.42 -14.41 -23.68
CA GLY A 426 -13.70 -13.02 -23.30
C GLY A 426 -14.74 -12.95 -22.19
N LEU A 427 -14.48 -12.12 -21.19
CA LEU A 427 -15.41 -11.83 -20.10
C LEU A 427 -15.57 -10.32 -19.97
N LYS A 428 -16.78 -9.83 -20.25
CA LYS A 428 -17.17 -8.44 -20.01
C LYS A 428 -18.18 -8.37 -18.89
N ILE A 429 -17.92 -7.53 -17.89
CA ILE A 429 -18.80 -7.37 -16.72
C ILE A 429 -19.12 -5.89 -16.51
N GLU A 430 -20.38 -5.59 -16.27
CA GLU A 430 -20.87 -4.31 -15.81
C GLU A 430 -21.62 -4.48 -14.50
N SER A 431 -21.15 -3.85 -13.41
CA SER A 431 -21.77 -3.90 -12.08
C SER A 431 -21.76 -2.51 -11.42
N PRO A 432 -22.67 -1.63 -11.81
CA PRO A 432 -22.60 -0.20 -11.48
C PRO A 432 -22.67 0.12 -9.99
N GLU A 433 -23.31 -0.71 -9.16
CA GLU A 433 -23.43 -0.50 -7.71
C GLU A 433 -22.60 -1.47 -6.87
N GLY A 434 -21.96 -2.46 -7.49
CA GLY A 434 -21.31 -3.52 -6.75
C GLY A 434 -20.03 -4.08 -7.36
N CYS A 435 -19.77 -5.35 -7.09
CA CYS A 435 -18.57 -6.05 -7.51
C CYS A 435 -18.74 -6.71 -8.89
N GLY A 436 -17.68 -6.68 -9.70
CA GLY A 436 -17.66 -7.48 -10.94
C GLY A 436 -17.61 -8.97 -10.64
N ILE A 437 -16.58 -9.41 -9.92
CA ILE A 437 -16.41 -10.77 -9.43
C ILE A 437 -16.21 -10.75 -7.92
N LEU A 438 -17.01 -11.52 -7.20
CA LEU A 438 -16.88 -11.75 -5.77
C LEU A 438 -16.67 -13.24 -5.51
N ILE A 439 -15.53 -13.61 -4.93
CA ILE A 439 -15.22 -14.97 -4.47
C ILE A 439 -15.11 -14.94 -2.94
N ARG A 440 -15.90 -15.79 -2.27
CA ARG A 440 -15.92 -15.83 -0.81
C ARG A 440 -14.84 -16.74 -0.24
N HIS A 441 -14.81 -18.00 -0.70
CA HIS A 441 -13.86 -19.00 -0.24
C HIS A 441 -13.32 -19.79 -1.45
N GLY A 442 -12.22 -19.36 -2.02
CA GLY A 442 -11.66 -20.01 -3.19
C GLY A 442 -10.68 -19.13 -3.93
N SER A 443 -10.12 -19.66 -4.98
CA SER A 443 -9.12 -18.99 -5.79
C SER A 443 -9.61 -18.70 -7.20
N ILE A 444 -9.07 -17.68 -7.81
CA ILE A 444 -9.28 -17.36 -9.23
C ILE A 444 -8.06 -17.77 -10.01
N SER A 445 -8.28 -18.57 -11.06
CA SER A 445 -7.26 -18.87 -12.06
C SER A 445 -7.74 -18.38 -13.43
N VAL A 446 -6.98 -17.45 -14.02
CA VAL A 446 -7.27 -16.86 -15.32
C VAL A 446 -6.10 -17.13 -16.27
N SER A 447 -6.40 -17.67 -17.44
CA SER A 447 -5.37 -17.91 -18.46
C SER A 447 -5.84 -17.57 -19.88
N SER A 448 -4.99 -16.85 -20.61
CA SER A 448 -5.18 -16.51 -22.04
C SER A 448 -6.55 -15.88 -22.36
N CYS A 449 -7.02 -14.93 -21.55
CA CYS A 449 -8.31 -14.29 -21.75
C CYS A 449 -8.25 -12.76 -21.78
N VAL A 450 -9.34 -12.17 -22.31
CA VAL A 450 -9.61 -10.74 -22.24
C VAL A 450 -10.69 -10.51 -21.19
N PHE A 451 -10.40 -9.69 -20.21
CA PHE A 451 -11.29 -9.37 -19.10
C PHE A 451 -11.51 -7.85 -19.00
N ASP A 452 -12.73 -7.43 -19.25
CA ASP A 452 -13.18 -6.04 -19.21
C ASP A 452 -14.24 -5.90 -18.11
N ALA A 453 -14.06 -4.99 -17.16
CA ALA A 453 -15.04 -4.76 -16.10
C ALA A 453 -15.19 -3.28 -15.76
N PHE A 454 -16.45 -2.85 -15.67
CA PHE A 454 -16.86 -1.56 -15.16
C PHE A 454 -17.76 -1.75 -13.93
N CYS A 455 -17.24 -1.37 -12.75
CA CYS A 455 -17.88 -1.65 -11.47
C CYS A 455 -17.91 -0.41 -10.56
N GLY A 456 -18.98 -0.27 -9.77
CA GLY A 456 -19.06 0.83 -8.82
C GLY A 456 -18.21 0.62 -7.57
N ASP A 457 -18.08 -0.63 -7.13
CA ASP A 457 -17.32 -1.00 -5.93
C ASP A 457 -15.97 -1.66 -6.32
N THR A 458 -15.95 -2.95 -6.58
CA THR A 458 -14.70 -3.69 -6.84
C THR A 458 -14.78 -4.47 -8.15
N GLY A 459 -13.73 -4.43 -8.95
CA GLY A 459 -13.63 -5.24 -10.17
C GLY A 459 -13.53 -6.72 -9.88
N ILE A 460 -12.52 -7.13 -9.11
CA ILE A 460 -12.31 -8.51 -8.63
C ILE A 460 -12.07 -8.47 -7.11
N ARG A 461 -12.90 -9.15 -6.34
CA ARG A 461 -12.76 -9.30 -4.89
C ARG A 461 -12.66 -10.77 -4.49
N LEU A 462 -11.58 -11.12 -3.79
CA LEU A 462 -11.42 -12.39 -3.10
C LEU A 462 -11.40 -12.14 -1.58
N GLU A 463 -12.39 -12.67 -0.86
CA GLU A 463 -12.44 -12.58 0.60
C GLU A 463 -11.48 -13.55 1.27
N GLU A 464 -11.30 -14.75 0.69
CA GLU A 464 -10.28 -15.74 1.08
C GLU A 464 -9.82 -16.50 -0.15
N GLY A 465 -8.49 -16.57 -0.37
CA GLY A 465 -7.91 -17.32 -1.48
C GLY A 465 -6.83 -16.58 -2.24
N SER A 466 -6.49 -17.07 -3.41
CA SER A 466 -5.43 -16.49 -4.24
C SER A 466 -5.90 -16.17 -5.66
N LEU A 467 -5.34 -15.13 -6.23
CA LEU A 467 -5.53 -14.78 -7.64
C LEU A 467 -4.29 -15.19 -8.44
N THR A 468 -4.49 -16.02 -9.45
CA THR A 468 -3.45 -16.38 -10.42
C THR A 468 -3.90 -16.01 -11.82
N VAL A 469 -3.11 -15.20 -12.50
CA VAL A 469 -3.37 -14.72 -13.85
C VAL A 469 -2.15 -14.95 -14.72
N ASP A 470 -2.36 -15.50 -15.88
CA ASP A 470 -1.30 -15.73 -16.86
C ASP A 470 -1.77 -15.45 -18.29
N LEU A 471 -0.99 -14.66 -19.04
CA LEU A 471 -1.28 -14.33 -20.44
C LEU A 471 -2.65 -13.68 -20.66
N ALA A 472 -3.12 -12.85 -19.74
CA ALA A 472 -4.42 -12.18 -19.86
C ALA A 472 -4.27 -10.67 -20.18
N THR A 473 -5.35 -10.10 -20.68
CA THR A 473 -5.48 -8.64 -20.83
C THR A 473 -6.63 -8.17 -19.96
N PHE A 474 -6.36 -7.12 -19.16
CA PHE A 474 -7.33 -6.51 -18.27
C PHE A 474 -7.68 -5.08 -18.68
N ASP A 475 -8.96 -4.73 -18.57
CA ASP A 475 -9.43 -3.36 -18.55
C ASP A 475 -10.45 -3.21 -17.43
N LEU A 476 -9.95 -2.82 -16.24
CA LEU A 476 -10.78 -2.73 -15.04
C LEU A 476 -10.93 -1.28 -14.60
N ASN A 477 -12.18 -0.88 -14.41
CA ASN A 477 -12.55 0.43 -13.89
C ASN A 477 -13.52 0.26 -12.72
N ALA A 478 -13.09 0.65 -11.51
CA ALA A 478 -13.88 0.45 -10.29
C ALA A 478 -13.40 1.40 -9.17
N SER A 479 -14.07 1.39 -8.01
CA SER A 479 -13.49 2.04 -6.81
C SER A 479 -12.17 1.35 -6.43
N SER A 480 -12.15 0.02 -6.41
CA SER A 480 -10.95 -0.81 -6.31
C SER A 480 -10.94 -1.83 -7.44
N CYS A 481 -9.90 -1.86 -8.30
CA CYS A 481 -9.93 -2.80 -9.42
C CYS A 481 -9.72 -4.23 -8.99
N VAL A 482 -8.74 -4.50 -8.11
CA VAL A 482 -8.42 -5.83 -7.60
C VAL A 482 -8.22 -5.78 -6.09
N GLU A 483 -8.99 -6.55 -5.34
CA GLU A 483 -8.84 -6.78 -3.90
C GLU A 483 -8.68 -8.27 -3.61
N VAL A 484 -7.54 -8.69 -3.07
CA VAL A 484 -7.22 -10.08 -2.76
C VAL A 484 -6.81 -10.22 -1.30
N ASN A 485 -7.64 -10.89 -0.50
CA ASN A 485 -7.25 -11.31 0.83
C ASN A 485 -6.54 -12.67 0.76
N GLY A 486 -5.31 -12.61 0.29
CA GLY A 486 -4.44 -13.75 0.03
C GLY A 486 -3.27 -13.34 -0.84
N SER A 487 -2.71 -14.27 -1.60
CA SER A 487 -1.60 -14.01 -2.52
C SER A 487 -2.09 -13.75 -3.94
N CYS A 488 -1.34 -12.93 -4.68
CA CYS A 488 -1.69 -12.54 -6.05
C CYS A 488 -0.50 -12.75 -7.00
N ASN A 489 -0.71 -13.53 -8.05
CA ASN A 489 0.28 -13.77 -9.09
C ASN A 489 -0.28 -13.34 -10.43
N ILE A 490 0.21 -12.24 -10.99
CA ILE A 490 -0.19 -11.73 -12.30
C ILE A 490 1.05 -11.73 -13.21
N LEU A 491 1.11 -12.73 -14.07
CA LEU A 491 2.31 -13.00 -14.86
C LEU A 491 2.03 -12.88 -16.36
N ARG A 492 2.99 -12.33 -17.11
CA ARG A 492 2.94 -12.23 -18.57
C ARG A 492 1.63 -11.66 -19.13
N SER A 493 1.04 -10.76 -18.37
CA SER A 493 -0.27 -10.17 -18.65
C SER A 493 -0.13 -8.66 -18.87
N ASN A 494 -1.16 -8.00 -19.35
CA ASN A 494 -1.12 -6.56 -19.55
C ASN A 494 -2.51 -5.94 -19.28
N GLY A 495 -2.55 -4.63 -19.15
CA GLY A 495 -3.82 -3.92 -19.09
C GLY A 495 -3.87 -2.64 -18.27
N THR A 496 -5.09 -2.18 -18.09
CA THR A 496 -5.41 -0.95 -17.34
C THR A 496 -6.19 -1.29 -16.08
N LEU A 497 -5.75 -0.76 -14.94
CA LEU A 497 -6.44 -0.85 -13.66
C LEU A 497 -6.72 0.57 -13.16
N SER A 498 -7.91 1.09 -13.46
CA SER A 498 -8.32 2.46 -13.12
C SER A 498 -9.17 2.45 -11.84
N GLY A 499 -8.52 2.51 -10.69
CA GLY A 499 -9.18 2.57 -9.40
C GLY A 499 -9.35 4.00 -8.88
N VAL A 500 -10.30 4.20 -7.96
CA VAL A 500 -10.39 5.43 -7.16
C VAL A 500 -9.58 5.27 -5.88
N ASP A 501 -9.81 4.19 -5.13
CA ASP A 501 -9.09 3.88 -3.90
C ASP A 501 -7.84 3.05 -4.17
N TYR A 502 -8.02 1.88 -4.82
CA TYR A 502 -6.91 0.97 -5.16
C TYR A 502 -6.96 0.54 -6.62
N GLY A 503 -5.82 0.60 -7.30
CA GLY A 503 -5.64 -0.18 -8.53
C GLY A 503 -5.54 -1.67 -8.20
N CYS A 504 -4.69 -2.03 -7.22
CA CYS A 504 -4.55 -3.39 -6.74
C CYS A 504 -4.24 -3.40 -5.23
N PHE A 505 -5.04 -4.11 -4.45
CA PHE A 505 -4.83 -4.38 -3.04
C PHE A 505 -4.65 -5.89 -2.80
N VAL A 506 -3.54 -6.28 -2.16
CA VAL A 506 -3.20 -7.67 -1.86
C VAL A 506 -2.75 -7.77 -0.40
N SER A 507 -3.41 -8.58 0.41
CA SER A 507 -3.09 -8.68 1.84
C SER A 507 -1.79 -9.46 2.13
N GLN A 508 -1.39 -10.38 1.25
CA GLN A 508 -0.18 -11.18 1.37
C GLN A 508 0.86 -10.83 0.29
N ASN A 509 1.46 -11.83 -0.37
CA ASN A 509 2.49 -11.61 -1.36
C ASN A 509 1.92 -11.36 -2.76
N MET A 510 2.65 -10.58 -3.55
CA MET A 510 2.31 -10.33 -4.94
C MET A 510 3.52 -10.54 -5.85
N ASP A 511 3.31 -11.32 -6.92
CA ASP A 511 4.24 -11.46 -8.05
C ASP A 511 3.61 -10.78 -9.29
N LEU A 512 4.35 -9.88 -9.90
CA LEU A 512 3.85 -9.06 -11.01
C LEU A 512 4.83 -9.09 -12.19
N SER A 513 4.32 -9.36 -13.39
CA SER A 513 5.08 -9.17 -14.63
C SER A 513 4.15 -8.86 -15.81
N GLY A 514 4.57 -7.93 -16.66
CA GLY A 514 3.82 -7.46 -17.83
C GLY A 514 3.70 -5.95 -17.89
N ASP A 515 2.91 -5.47 -18.85
CA ASP A 515 2.77 -4.04 -19.12
C ASP A 515 1.44 -3.51 -18.57
N TYR A 516 1.50 -2.54 -17.63
CA TYR A 516 0.31 -2.05 -16.94
C TYR A 516 0.28 -0.53 -16.84
N GLU A 517 -0.94 0.00 -16.91
CA GLU A 517 -1.28 1.33 -16.45
C GLU A 517 -2.19 1.22 -15.23
N ILE A 518 -1.72 1.68 -14.05
CA ILE A 518 -2.41 1.48 -12.79
C ILE A 518 -2.64 2.81 -12.08
N SER A 519 -3.87 3.10 -11.72
CA SER A 519 -4.21 4.31 -10.97
C SER A 519 -5.07 3.99 -9.75
N GLY A 520 -5.00 4.87 -8.74
CA GLY A 520 -5.78 4.79 -7.51
C GLY A 520 -5.20 5.75 -6.47
N LYS A 521 -5.93 5.99 -5.38
CA LYS A 521 -5.35 6.68 -4.24
C LYS A 521 -4.06 5.98 -3.78
N THR A 522 -4.09 4.64 -3.76
CA THR A 522 -2.92 3.78 -3.74
C THR A 522 -2.97 2.87 -4.95
N ALA A 523 -2.08 3.05 -5.94
CA ALA A 523 -2.14 2.27 -7.16
C ALA A 523 -1.87 0.77 -6.89
N ILE A 524 -0.81 0.44 -6.14
CA ILE A 524 -0.49 -0.93 -5.73
C ILE A 524 -0.24 -0.97 -4.23
N SER A 525 -1.04 -1.73 -3.48
CA SER A 525 -0.90 -1.98 -2.05
C SER A 525 -0.70 -3.46 -1.78
N VAL A 526 0.43 -3.84 -1.16
CA VAL A 526 0.77 -5.23 -0.86
C VAL A 526 1.14 -5.34 0.63
N GLY A 527 0.40 -6.13 1.39
CA GLY A 527 0.66 -6.34 2.82
C GLY A 527 1.92 -7.19 3.08
N GLY A 528 2.22 -8.16 2.22
CA GLY A 528 3.42 -9.00 2.25
C GLY A 528 4.53 -8.49 1.33
N ASN A 529 5.20 -9.41 0.65
CA ASN A 529 6.28 -9.10 -0.28
C ASN A 529 5.75 -8.80 -1.69
N LEU A 530 6.39 -7.85 -2.36
CA LEU A 530 6.16 -7.56 -3.77
C LEU A 530 7.37 -7.98 -4.59
N GLN A 531 7.15 -8.81 -5.60
CA GLN A 531 8.15 -9.19 -6.57
C GLN A 531 7.74 -8.70 -7.96
N ILE A 532 8.60 -7.91 -8.60
CA ILE A 532 8.41 -7.42 -9.98
C ILE A 532 9.51 -8.03 -10.84
N HIS A 533 9.10 -8.87 -11.80
CA HIS A 533 10.05 -9.61 -12.61
C HIS A 533 10.51 -8.81 -13.85
N HIS A 534 9.57 -8.38 -14.68
CA HIS A 534 9.80 -7.60 -15.92
C HIS A 534 8.48 -7.02 -16.44
N GLY A 535 8.58 -6.08 -17.37
CA GLY A 535 7.45 -5.37 -17.96
C GLY A 535 7.50 -3.86 -17.67
N ASN A 536 6.57 -3.11 -18.26
CA ASN A 536 6.49 -1.67 -18.10
C ASN A 536 5.26 -1.32 -17.27
N ILE A 537 5.47 -0.75 -16.10
CA ILE A 537 4.38 -0.37 -15.20
C ILE A 537 4.39 1.16 -15.05
N THR A 538 3.34 1.78 -15.54
CA THR A 538 3.06 3.19 -15.28
C THR A 538 2.00 3.27 -14.20
N ALA A 539 2.31 3.89 -13.08
CA ALA A 539 1.37 3.97 -11.97
C ALA A 539 1.27 5.38 -11.38
N SER A 540 0.07 5.74 -10.92
CA SER A 540 -0.21 7.06 -10.35
C SER A 540 -1.17 7.00 -9.16
N GLY A 541 -0.95 7.90 -8.16
CA GLY A 541 -1.77 7.97 -6.95
C GLY A 541 -1.18 8.89 -5.87
N GLU A 542 -1.79 8.93 -4.68
CA GLU A 542 -1.17 9.61 -3.53
C GLU A 542 0.06 8.83 -3.05
N THR A 543 -0.12 7.56 -2.69
CA THR A 543 0.98 6.61 -2.49
C THR A 543 0.94 5.60 -3.62
N VAL A 544 1.89 5.67 -4.57
CA VAL A 544 1.77 4.89 -5.79
C VAL A 544 1.97 3.40 -5.51
N ILE A 545 3.09 3.02 -4.87
CA ILE A 545 3.35 1.64 -4.45
C ILE A 545 3.58 1.60 -2.95
N SER A 546 2.80 0.80 -2.23
CA SER A 546 2.94 0.53 -0.80
C SER A 546 3.20 -0.95 -0.56
N VAL A 547 4.33 -1.29 0.10
CA VAL A 547 4.74 -2.67 0.38
C VAL A 547 4.95 -2.84 1.88
N GLY A 548 4.16 -3.71 2.52
CA GLY A 548 4.27 -4.03 3.94
C GLY A 548 5.45 -4.96 4.27
N GLY A 549 5.84 -5.81 3.33
CA GLY A 549 7.01 -6.70 3.42
C GLY A 549 8.21 -6.16 2.62
N ASN A 550 8.87 -7.06 1.90
CA ASN A 550 10.05 -6.75 1.09
C ASN A 550 9.66 -6.48 -0.37
N LEU A 551 10.44 -5.62 -1.02
CA LEU A 551 10.40 -5.43 -2.46
C LEU A 551 11.58 -6.15 -3.12
N ASN A 552 11.31 -6.93 -4.16
CA ASN A 552 12.31 -7.42 -5.11
C ASN A 552 11.96 -6.95 -6.52
N HIS A 553 12.81 -6.10 -7.10
CA HIS A 553 12.67 -5.64 -8.48
C HIS A 553 13.80 -6.21 -9.33
N ALA A 554 13.46 -7.20 -10.16
CA ALA A 554 14.41 -7.90 -10.98
C ALA A 554 14.63 -7.27 -12.37
N GLY A 555 13.62 -6.54 -12.89
CA GLY A 555 13.71 -5.92 -14.20
C GLY A 555 12.45 -5.17 -14.62
N GLY A 556 12.44 -4.64 -15.85
CA GLY A 556 11.35 -3.82 -16.38
C GLY A 556 11.46 -2.34 -16.00
N ASP A 557 10.54 -1.55 -16.54
CA ASP A 557 10.48 -0.10 -16.32
C ASP A 557 9.29 0.26 -15.42
N LEU A 558 9.56 0.93 -14.30
CA LEU A 558 8.54 1.50 -13.40
C LEU A 558 8.52 3.02 -13.55
N VAL A 559 7.37 3.57 -13.90
CA VAL A 559 7.13 5.02 -13.92
C VAL A 559 6.05 5.36 -12.90
N LEU A 560 6.45 5.99 -11.80
CA LEU A 560 5.63 6.20 -10.62
C LEU A 560 5.46 7.70 -10.37
N THR A 561 4.22 8.18 -10.31
CA THR A 561 3.93 9.60 -10.08
C THR A 561 2.88 9.79 -9.00
N GLY A 562 3.23 10.50 -7.92
CA GLY A 562 2.30 10.71 -6.80
C GLY A 562 2.83 11.65 -5.72
N ASP A 563 2.22 11.61 -4.55
CA ASP A 563 2.76 12.32 -3.38
C ASP A 563 3.96 11.57 -2.80
N THR A 564 3.86 10.23 -2.71
CA THR A 564 4.98 9.33 -2.45
C THR A 564 5.02 8.25 -3.53
N ALA A 565 6.10 8.20 -4.32
CA ALA A 565 6.18 7.26 -5.43
C ALA A 565 6.26 5.80 -4.94
N MET A 566 7.04 5.53 -3.88
CA MET A 566 7.15 4.17 -3.34
C MET A 566 7.44 4.18 -1.84
N GLN A 567 6.71 3.36 -1.08
CA GLN A 567 6.93 3.14 0.34
C GLN A 567 7.08 1.65 0.63
N ILE A 568 8.19 1.26 1.26
CA ILE A 568 8.54 -0.13 1.55
C ILE A 568 8.83 -0.24 3.05
N ALA A 569 8.05 -1.05 3.77
CA ALA A 569 8.23 -1.26 5.21
C ALA A 569 9.40 -2.23 5.50
N GLY A 570 9.60 -3.24 4.66
CA GLY A 570 10.71 -4.19 4.73
C GLY A 570 11.94 -3.75 3.96
N ASN A 571 12.65 -4.73 3.42
CA ASN A 571 13.87 -4.52 2.63
C ASN A 571 13.54 -4.27 1.15
N ALA A 572 14.41 -3.55 0.47
CA ALA A 572 14.36 -3.38 -0.98
C ALA A 572 15.60 -3.99 -1.64
N GLU A 573 15.38 -4.85 -2.61
CA GLU A 573 16.41 -5.45 -3.45
C GLU A 573 16.15 -5.13 -4.91
N ILE A 574 17.10 -4.48 -5.56
CA ILE A 574 17.03 -4.07 -6.96
C ILE A 574 18.16 -4.77 -7.72
N SER A 575 17.82 -5.66 -8.61
CA SER A 575 18.82 -6.39 -9.40
C SER A 575 18.86 -5.98 -10.87
N GLY A 576 17.83 -5.29 -11.37
CA GLY A 576 17.76 -4.83 -12.76
C GLY A 576 16.69 -3.78 -13.01
N GLY A 577 16.44 -3.49 -14.29
CA GLY A 577 15.37 -2.59 -14.75
C GLY A 577 15.63 -1.10 -14.50
N ARG A 578 14.56 -0.33 -14.67
CA ARG A 578 14.56 1.12 -14.46
C ARG A 578 13.41 1.52 -13.53
N ILE A 579 13.68 2.35 -12.56
CA ILE A 579 12.66 2.96 -11.69
C ILE A 579 12.71 4.47 -11.85
N MET A 580 11.62 5.08 -12.27
CA MET A 580 11.42 6.51 -12.31
C MET A 580 10.32 6.87 -11.29
N GLY A 581 10.71 7.45 -10.16
CA GLY A 581 9.80 7.84 -9.09
C GLY A 581 9.72 9.35 -8.94
N ILE A 582 8.55 9.93 -9.17
CA ILE A 582 8.29 11.36 -9.00
C ILE A 582 7.32 11.52 -7.84
N GLY A 583 7.81 12.03 -6.71
CA GLY A 583 7.02 12.30 -5.52
C GLY A 583 6.91 13.79 -5.23
N LYS A 584 5.69 14.29 -4.92
CA LYS A 584 5.54 15.67 -4.42
C LYS A 584 6.08 15.84 -3.01
N ILE A 585 6.09 14.76 -2.22
CA ILE A 585 6.59 14.76 -0.84
C ILE A 585 7.89 13.95 -0.81
N ASN A 586 7.81 12.63 -1.03
CA ASN A 586 8.95 11.74 -1.07
C ASN A 586 8.98 10.95 -2.40
N GLY A 587 10.16 10.68 -2.91
CA GLY A 587 10.30 9.77 -4.04
C GLY A 587 10.19 8.31 -3.57
N ILE A 588 11.24 7.75 -2.98
CA ILE A 588 11.28 6.37 -2.47
C ILE A 588 11.62 6.35 -0.98
N VAL A 589 10.83 5.63 -0.20
CA VAL A 589 11.03 5.43 1.24
C VAL A 589 11.19 3.94 1.54
N VAL A 590 12.33 3.55 2.14
CA VAL A 590 12.62 2.17 2.56
C VAL A 590 12.90 2.16 4.07
N ASN A 591 12.08 1.43 4.82
CA ASN A 591 12.29 1.33 6.27
C ASN A 591 13.27 0.22 6.65
N GLY A 592 13.42 -0.81 5.84
CA GLY A 592 14.41 -1.88 5.99
C GLY A 592 15.77 -1.57 5.34
N THR A 593 16.51 -2.61 5.01
CA THR A 593 17.78 -2.51 4.29
C THR A 593 17.53 -2.30 2.79
N TYR A 594 18.49 -1.64 2.15
CA TYR A 594 18.47 -1.44 0.70
C TYR A 594 19.68 -2.11 0.07
N SER A 595 19.46 -2.87 -0.99
CA SER A 595 20.53 -3.50 -1.80
C SER A 595 20.26 -3.29 -3.27
N GLN A 596 21.26 -2.81 -4.00
CA GLN A 596 21.18 -2.69 -5.45
C GLN A 596 22.41 -3.32 -6.10
N SER A 597 22.19 -4.31 -6.95
CA SER A 597 23.25 -4.97 -7.73
C SER A 597 23.25 -4.57 -9.21
N GLY A 598 22.15 -3.99 -9.67
CA GLY A 598 21.99 -3.52 -11.07
C GLY A 598 20.83 -2.52 -11.21
N GLY A 599 20.43 -2.23 -12.45
CA GLY A 599 19.33 -1.32 -12.75
C GLY A 599 19.63 0.16 -12.55
N ASN A 600 18.69 1.00 -12.96
CA ASN A 600 18.81 2.46 -12.91
C ASN A 600 17.62 3.07 -12.17
N ILE A 601 17.89 3.84 -11.13
CA ILE A 601 16.90 4.53 -10.34
C ILE A 601 17.01 6.03 -10.55
N PHE A 602 15.92 6.64 -10.98
CA PHE A 602 15.76 8.09 -11.12
C PHE A 602 14.62 8.53 -10.21
N VAL A 603 14.94 9.33 -9.22
CA VAL A 603 13.94 9.66 -8.21
C VAL A 603 13.99 11.13 -7.86
N SER A 604 12.82 11.77 -7.74
CA SER A 604 12.68 13.12 -7.25
C SER A 604 11.66 13.21 -6.11
N GLY A 605 11.93 14.15 -5.19
CA GLY A 605 11.02 14.49 -4.10
C GLY A 605 11.00 16.01 -3.90
N ASP A 606 9.82 16.63 -4.09
CA ASP A 606 9.76 18.09 -4.14
C ASP A 606 9.76 18.77 -2.76
N ALA A 607 9.28 18.09 -1.72
CA ALA A 607 9.13 18.67 -0.38
C ALA A 607 10.14 18.13 0.65
N GLU A 608 10.40 16.82 0.65
CA GLU A 608 11.25 16.13 1.64
C GLU A 608 12.46 15.45 0.98
N ASP A 609 12.70 14.21 1.35
CA ASP A 609 13.79 13.40 0.81
C ASP A 609 13.39 12.77 -0.53
N SER A 610 14.23 12.85 -1.55
CA SER A 610 13.99 12.12 -2.78
C SER A 610 14.04 10.61 -2.54
N MET A 611 15.10 10.16 -1.85
CA MET A 611 15.22 8.76 -1.45
C MET A 611 15.63 8.69 0.02
N ARG A 612 14.82 7.98 0.83
CA ARG A 612 15.08 7.79 2.27
C ARG A 612 15.17 6.32 2.63
N ILE A 613 16.26 5.93 3.28
CA ILE A 613 16.49 4.59 3.79
C ILE A 613 16.66 4.70 5.31
N SER A 614 15.65 4.25 6.06
CA SER A 614 15.64 4.30 7.52
C SER A 614 16.30 3.06 8.16
N GLY A 615 16.55 2.02 7.36
CA GLY A 615 17.14 0.76 7.80
C GLY A 615 18.62 0.83 8.17
N LYS A 616 19.12 -0.29 8.67
CA LYS A 616 20.48 -0.38 9.23
C LYS A 616 21.58 -0.30 8.17
N LYS A 617 21.30 -0.65 6.92
CA LYS A 617 22.31 -0.76 5.87
C LYS A 617 21.77 -0.43 4.48
N MET A 618 22.55 0.31 3.70
CA MET A 618 22.44 0.44 2.26
C MET A 618 23.66 -0.16 1.59
N THR A 619 23.47 -0.99 0.54
CA THR A 619 24.55 -1.54 -0.28
C THR A 619 24.29 -1.22 -1.75
N LEU A 620 25.30 -0.66 -2.42
CA LEU A 620 25.28 -0.41 -3.86
C LEU A 620 26.45 -1.17 -4.49
N ASN A 621 26.15 -2.26 -5.19
CA ASN A 621 27.14 -3.13 -5.85
C ASN A 621 27.23 -2.84 -7.33
N GLY A 622 26.21 -2.19 -7.91
CA GLY A 622 26.16 -1.83 -9.33
C GLY A 622 24.94 -0.97 -9.66
N GLY A 623 24.82 -0.60 -10.94
CA GLY A 623 23.74 0.25 -11.43
C GLY A 623 23.92 1.74 -11.14
N LEU A 624 22.83 2.48 -11.29
CA LEU A 624 22.79 3.94 -11.10
C LEU A 624 21.67 4.34 -10.15
N ILE A 625 21.98 5.22 -9.20
CA ILE A 625 20.99 5.97 -8.44
C ILE A 625 21.15 7.46 -8.77
N SER A 626 20.08 8.08 -9.25
CA SER A 626 19.98 9.52 -9.46
C SER A 626 18.83 10.06 -8.60
N ALA A 627 19.14 10.78 -7.53
CA ALA A 627 18.19 11.21 -6.53
C ALA A 627 18.26 12.73 -6.31
N SER A 628 17.16 13.44 -6.58
CA SER A 628 17.05 14.88 -6.43
C SER A 628 15.90 15.27 -5.50
N GLY A 629 16.21 15.86 -4.35
CA GLY A 629 15.20 16.24 -3.35
C GLY A 629 15.45 17.63 -2.79
N ARG A 630 14.39 18.27 -2.28
CA ARG A 630 14.53 19.62 -1.70
C ARG A 630 15.29 19.58 -0.38
N LYS A 631 15.03 18.61 0.48
CA LYS A 631 15.71 18.45 1.78
C LYS A 631 16.99 17.65 1.63
N ASN A 632 16.89 16.37 1.29
CA ASN A 632 18.03 15.53 0.99
C ASN A 632 17.84 14.86 -0.38
N GLY A 633 18.91 14.77 -1.17
CA GLY A 633 18.89 13.93 -2.37
C GLY A 633 18.77 12.47 -1.98
N LEU A 634 19.69 11.97 -1.17
CA LEU A 634 19.66 10.64 -0.58
C LEU A 634 19.90 10.74 0.92
N SER A 635 19.04 10.09 1.72
CA SER A 635 19.18 10.03 3.17
C SER A 635 19.22 8.58 3.64
N VAL A 636 20.28 8.18 4.32
CA VAL A 636 20.46 6.82 4.88
C VAL A 636 20.76 6.94 6.37
N ALA A 637 19.87 6.41 7.21
CA ALA A 637 20.06 6.47 8.66
C ALA A 637 21.17 5.51 9.17
N GLY A 638 21.42 4.42 8.44
CA GLY A 638 22.38 3.37 8.78
C GLY A 638 23.75 3.51 8.13
N TYR A 639 24.38 2.34 7.94
CA TYR A 639 25.67 2.21 7.25
C TYR A 639 25.47 2.19 5.74
N VAL A 640 26.41 2.78 5.00
CA VAL A 640 26.43 2.72 3.54
C VAL A 640 27.72 2.03 3.08
N VAL A 641 27.54 1.07 2.16
CA VAL A 641 28.66 0.41 1.46
C VAL A 641 28.42 0.54 -0.04
N ILE A 642 29.36 1.12 -0.74
CA ILE A 642 29.35 1.24 -2.20
C ILE A 642 30.52 0.39 -2.72
N GLU A 643 30.20 -0.76 -3.28
CA GLU A 643 31.16 -1.70 -3.89
C GLU A 643 31.30 -1.47 -5.40
N GLY A 644 30.39 -0.68 -5.99
CA GLY A 644 30.41 -0.34 -7.41
C GLY A 644 29.22 0.54 -7.81
N GLY A 645 29.05 0.79 -9.11
CA GLY A 645 27.94 1.60 -9.64
C GLY A 645 28.19 3.12 -9.58
N ALA A 646 27.10 3.85 -9.81
CA ALA A 646 27.11 5.31 -9.82
C ALA A 646 26.02 5.91 -8.93
N LEU A 647 26.36 6.95 -8.20
CA LEU A 647 25.45 7.71 -7.33
C LEU A 647 25.48 9.19 -7.71
N LEU A 648 24.35 9.74 -8.13
CA LEU A 648 24.12 11.14 -8.39
C LEU A 648 23.07 11.66 -7.42
N THR A 649 23.42 12.63 -6.58
CA THR A 649 22.47 13.17 -5.62
C THR A 649 22.49 14.69 -5.57
N SER A 650 21.31 15.29 -5.37
CA SER A 650 21.21 16.75 -5.18
C SER A 650 20.10 17.11 -4.20
N GLY A 651 20.31 18.17 -3.40
CA GLY A 651 19.35 18.65 -2.41
C GLY A 651 19.94 19.73 -1.52
N ASN A 652 19.21 20.13 -0.45
CA ASN A 652 19.82 20.98 0.57
C ASN A 652 21.03 20.29 1.21
N VAL A 653 20.91 19.00 1.54
CA VAL A 653 22.02 18.07 1.74
C VAL A 653 22.00 17.07 0.59
N GLY A 654 23.06 17.02 -0.21
CA GLY A 654 23.13 16.14 -1.36
C GLY A 654 23.03 14.65 -0.95
N PHE A 655 23.89 14.22 -0.03
CA PHE A 655 23.92 12.88 0.52
C PHE A 655 24.11 12.89 2.04
N PHE A 656 23.12 12.40 2.77
CA PHE A 656 23.16 12.25 4.22
C PHE A 656 23.35 10.79 4.63
N VAL A 657 24.33 10.51 5.50
CA VAL A 657 24.64 9.19 6.06
C VAL A 657 24.70 9.29 7.58
N GLY A 658 23.83 8.58 8.27
CA GLY A 658 23.72 8.62 9.73
C GLY A 658 24.83 7.87 10.46
N LYS A 659 25.43 6.84 9.83
CA LYS A 659 26.55 6.05 10.37
C LYS A 659 27.76 6.15 9.44
N SER A 660 28.49 5.07 9.21
CA SER A 660 29.70 5.11 8.36
C SER A 660 29.35 4.95 6.88
N LEU A 661 30.12 5.63 6.04
CA LEU A 661 30.16 5.47 4.60
C LEU A 661 31.47 4.85 4.17
N LYS A 662 31.37 3.66 3.51
CA LYS A 662 32.52 3.00 2.88
C LYS A 662 32.28 2.95 1.37
N ILE A 663 33.22 3.43 0.59
CA ILE A 663 33.21 3.42 -0.86
C ILE A 663 34.45 2.65 -1.32
N GLU A 664 34.26 1.45 -1.87
CA GLU A 664 35.38 0.62 -2.36
C GLU A 664 35.70 0.95 -3.81
N HIS A 665 34.65 0.99 -4.64
CA HIS A 665 34.73 1.32 -6.07
C HIS A 665 33.51 2.15 -6.46
N GLY A 666 33.58 2.82 -7.62
CA GLY A 666 32.41 3.51 -8.20
C GLY A 666 32.58 5.01 -8.38
N SER A 667 31.50 5.63 -8.82
CA SER A 667 31.44 7.07 -9.12
C SER A 667 30.37 7.77 -8.29
N LEU A 668 30.73 8.82 -7.57
CA LEU A 668 29.81 9.64 -6.81
C LEU A 668 29.83 11.08 -7.32
N LYS A 669 28.68 11.65 -7.62
CA LYS A 669 28.48 13.06 -7.87
C LYS A 669 27.41 13.60 -6.93
N VAL A 670 27.82 14.39 -5.98
CA VAL A 670 26.98 14.86 -4.88
C VAL A 670 26.94 16.37 -4.87
N ALA A 671 25.74 16.94 -4.93
CA ALA A 671 25.54 18.38 -4.90
C ALA A 671 24.58 18.76 -3.77
N GLY A 672 25.04 19.59 -2.83
CA GLY A 672 24.21 20.14 -1.77
C GLY A 672 24.11 21.66 -1.86
N GLU A 673 22.97 22.22 -1.53
CA GLU A 673 22.88 23.69 -1.36
C GLU A 673 23.65 24.13 -0.10
N GLU A 674 23.46 23.41 1.03
CA GLU A 674 24.19 23.65 2.27
C GLU A 674 25.36 22.69 2.41
N ILE A 675 25.13 21.38 2.35
CA ILE A 675 26.16 20.36 2.54
C ILE A 675 26.10 19.37 1.37
N GLY A 676 27.25 19.16 0.71
CA GLY A 676 27.33 18.13 -0.31
C GLY A 676 27.15 16.74 0.31
N LEU A 677 28.13 16.24 1.05
CA LEU A 677 28.12 14.95 1.73
C LEU A 677 28.20 15.15 3.25
N SER A 678 27.26 14.59 3.99
CA SER A 678 27.21 14.60 5.45
C SER A 678 27.30 13.18 6.01
N VAL A 679 28.35 12.88 6.82
CA VAL A 679 28.51 11.60 7.54
C VAL A 679 28.54 11.89 9.04
N ARG A 680 27.49 11.44 9.77
CA ARG A 680 27.32 11.85 11.17
C ARG A 680 28.05 10.93 12.16
N ASP A 681 27.45 9.84 12.60
CA ASP A 681 27.97 9.02 13.71
C ASP A 681 28.98 7.92 13.27
N GLY A 682 29.75 8.14 12.22
CA GLY A 682 30.66 7.14 11.68
C GLY A 682 31.75 7.70 10.79
N ASN A 683 32.54 6.81 10.25
CA ASN A 683 33.71 7.17 9.44
C ASN A 683 33.34 7.26 7.95
N LEU A 684 34.03 8.12 7.23
CA LEU A 684 34.06 8.14 5.77
C LEU A 684 35.35 7.42 5.31
N ILE A 685 35.18 6.34 4.53
CA ILE A 685 36.34 5.57 4.03
C ILE A 685 36.18 5.42 2.51
N THR A 686 37.20 5.83 1.75
CA THR A 686 37.27 5.62 0.30
C THR A 686 38.39 4.63 -0.05
N GLY A 687 38.12 3.74 -1.01
CA GLY A 687 39.07 2.78 -1.58
C GLY A 687 39.99 3.40 -2.63
N GLU A 688 40.76 2.53 -3.30
CA GLU A 688 41.81 2.96 -4.26
C GLU A 688 41.23 3.42 -5.61
N VAL A 689 40.05 2.95 -6.02
CA VAL A 689 39.48 3.21 -7.36
C VAL A 689 38.11 3.87 -7.22
N VAL A 690 38.11 5.09 -6.67
CA VAL A 690 36.90 5.91 -6.47
C VAL A 690 36.98 7.20 -7.25
N THR A 691 35.93 7.58 -7.96
CA THR A 691 35.78 8.93 -8.51
C THR A 691 34.68 9.66 -7.73
N MET A 692 35.01 10.77 -7.11
CA MET A 692 34.04 11.51 -6.28
C MET A 692 34.08 12.99 -6.58
N THR A 693 32.96 13.58 -6.94
CA THR A 693 32.77 15.03 -7.06
C THR A 693 31.73 15.47 -6.05
N VAL A 694 32.10 16.38 -5.16
CA VAL A 694 31.21 16.90 -4.11
C VAL A 694 31.16 18.41 -4.16
N THR A 695 29.96 18.98 -4.16
CA THR A 695 29.76 20.43 -4.14
C THR A 695 28.76 20.84 -3.05
N GLY A 696 28.97 21.98 -2.40
CA GLY A 696 28.07 22.52 -1.38
C GLY A 696 28.58 23.87 -0.81
N LYS A 697 27.87 24.46 0.17
CA LYS A 697 28.49 25.46 1.02
C LYS A 697 29.60 24.84 1.85
N VAL A 698 29.33 23.63 2.39
CA VAL A 698 30.34 22.71 2.90
C VAL A 698 30.35 21.50 1.97
N GLY A 699 31.50 21.19 1.39
CA GLY A 699 31.63 20.03 0.50
C GLY A 699 31.36 18.73 1.25
N ILE A 700 32.25 18.35 2.15
CA ILE A 700 32.14 17.16 3.02
C ILE A 700 32.11 17.60 4.48
N TYR A 701 31.08 17.11 5.21
CA TYR A 701 30.98 17.30 6.65
C TYR A 701 30.97 15.95 7.36
N THR A 702 31.83 15.77 8.37
CA THR A 702 31.87 14.57 9.19
C THR A 702 32.03 14.90 10.68
N THR A 703 31.63 13.95 11.54
CA THR A 703 31.87 14.05 12.99
C THR A 703 32.95 13.10 13.47
N LYS A 704 33.47 12.20 12.60
CA LYS A 704 34.50 11.20 12.92
C LYS A 704 35.56 11.12 11.82
N ASP A 705 36.30 10.00 11.78
CA ASP A 705 37.45 9.82 10.93
C ASP A 705 37.12 9.80 9.43
N ILE A 706 38.07 10.32 8.67
CA ILE A 706 38.08 10.27 7.20
C ILE A 706 39.29 9.47 6.75
N GLY A 707 39.11 8.36 6.06
CA GLY A 707 40.14 7.57 5.41
C GLY A 707 40.04 7.66 3.90
N ILE A 708 40.99 8.30 3.23
CA ILE A 708 41.08 8.34 1.76
C ILE A 708 42.26 7.49 1.35
N HIS A 709 41.98 6.30 0.81
CA HIS A 709 43.05 5.36 0.47
C HIS A 709 43.48 5.45 -1.00
N GLY A 710 42.73 6.20 -1.82
CA GLY A 710 43.09 6.44 -3.23
C GLY A 710 41.97 7.11 -4.01
N GLY A 711 42.02 7.00 -5.35
CA GLY A 711 41.00 7.56 -6.25
C GLY A 711 41.23 9.00 -6.68
N TYR A 712 40.22 9.57 -7.35
CA TYR A 712 40.18 10.98 -7.75
C TYR A 712 38.99 11.66 -7.06
N LEU A 713 39.29 12.60 -6.15
CA LEU A 713 38.30 13.32 -5.36
C LEU A 713 38.38 14.82 -5.68
N GLN A 714 37.27 15.38 -6.15
CA GLN A 714 37.08 16.78 -6.40
C GLN A 714 36.02 17.36 -5.47
N ILE A 715 36.38 18.30 -4.62
CA ILE A 715 35.51 18.85 -3.60
C ILE A 715 35.46 20.37 -3.72
N THR A 716 34.26 20.92 -3.82
CA THR A 716 34.04 22.36 -3.88
C THR A 716 33.13 22.81 -2.75
N GLY A 717 33.60 23.75 -1.94
CA GLY A 717 32.86 24.36 -0.83
C GLY A 717 32.85 25.88 -0.90
N GLN A 718 31.69 26.52 -0.69
CA GLN A 718 31.67 27.98 -0.60
C GLN A 718 32.35 28.49 0.69
N PHE A 719 32.15 27.74 1.79
CA PHE A 719 32.79 28.01 3.10
C PHE A 719 33.91 27.00 3.34
N GLY A 720 33.57 25.69 3.36
CA GLY A 720 34.51 24.63 3.68
C GLY A 720 34.54 23.51 2.64
N GLY A 721 35.75 23.04 2.27
CA GLY A 721 35.86 21.84 1.42
C GLY A 721 35.59 20.58 2.23
N ILE A 722 36.41 20.22 3.19
CA ILE A 722 36.26 19.14 4.14
C ILE A 722 36.21 19.71 5.54
N VAL A 723 35.16 19.41 6.30
CA VAL A 723 34.99 19.81 7.70
C VAL A 723 34.79 18.58 8.57
N SER A 724 35.66 18.36 9.57
CA SER A 724 35.49 17.31 10.58
C SER A 724 35.48 17.89 11.98
N GLU A 725 34.48 17.52 12.81
CA GLU A 725 34.37 17.97 14.19
C GLU A 725 35.34 17.25 15.13
N LYS A 726 35.43 15.91 15.06
CA LYS A 726 36.16 15.08 16.06
C LYS A 726 36.96 13.94 15.46
N GLY A 727 37.27 13.97 14.20
CA GLY A 727 37.93 12.86 13.52
C GLY A 727 39.27 13.22 12.93
N ASN A 728 40.08 12.18 12.72
CA ASN A 728 41.29 12.27 11.97
C ASN A 728 41.05 12.20 10.48
N LEU A 729 41.89 12.84 9.68
CA LEU A 729 41.93 12.66 8.24
C LEU A 729 43.19 11.90 7.85
N ILE A 730 43.02 10.69 7.33
CA ILE A 730 44.11 9.87 6.83
C ILE A 730 44.00 9.81 5.31
N TYR A 731 44.99 10.33 4.61
CA TYR A 731 45.08 10.28 3.15
C TYR A 731 46.28 9.44 2.75
N SER A 732 46.04 8.32 2.10
CA SER A 732 47.13 7.38 1.77
C SER A 732 47.69 7.58 0.38
N SER A 733 46.87 7.78 -0.63
CA SER A 733 47.25 7.93 -2.05
C SER A 733 46.12 8.56 -2.88
N GLY A 734 46.33 8.72 -4.21
CA GLY A 734 45.34 9.22 -5.18
C GLY A 734 45.54 10.70 -5.52
N ALA A 735 44.47 11.35 -5.99
CA ALA A 735 44.40 12.77 -6.24
C ALA A 735 43.21 13.42 -5.52
N LEU A 736 43.48 14.42 -4.70
CA LEU A 736 42.49 15.19 -3.96
C LEU A 736 42.59 16.67 -4.35
N GLU A 737 41.54 17.16 -5.00
CA GLU A 737 41.41 18.56 -5.40
C GLU A 737 40.31 19.23 -4.57
N ILE A 738 40.64 20.28 -3.85
CA ILE A 738 39.69 21.03 -3.03
C ILE A 738 39.70 22.50 -3.47
N THR A 739 38.53 23.02 -3.82
CA THR A 739 38.31 24.46 -4.01
C THR A 739 37.36 24.97 -2.93
N ALA A 740 37.78 25.91 -2.12
CA ALA A 740 36.96 26.42 -1.03
C ALA A 740 36.97 27.96 -0.95
N GLY A 741 35.90 28.55 -0.36
CA GLY A 741 35.87 30.00 -0.14
C GLY A 741 36.63 30.41 1.10
N GLU A 742 36.44 29.74 2.24
CA GLU A 742 37.04 30.09 3.52
C GLU A 742 38.10 29.09 3.98
N CYS A 743 37.77 27.79 3.98
CA CYS A 743 38.68 26.77 4.50
C CYS A 743 38.70 25.53 3.62
N GLY A 744 39.84 25.13 3.10
CA GLY A 744 39.98 23.93 2.29
C GLY A 744 39.69 22.65 3.12
N VAL A 745 40.47 22.48 4.20
CA VAL A 745 40.26 21.39 5.18
C VAL A 745 40.23 22.03 6.57
N LEU A 746 39.18 21.73 7.34
CA LEU A 746 39.02 22.12 8.75
C LEU A 746 38.84 20.88 9.61
N LEU A 747 39.82 20.62 10.52
CA LEU A 747 39.70 19.64 11.59
C LEU A 747 39.64 20.38 12.92
N GLN A 748 38.44 20.37 13.56
CA GLN A 748 38.26 21.05 14.86
C GLN A 748 38.92 20.25 15.99
N SER A 749 38.89 18.92 15.92
CA SER A 749 39.55 18.05 16.87
C SER A 749 39.96 16.73 16.18
N GLY A 750 41.25 16.53 16.01
CA GLY A 750 41.81 15.38 15.29
C GLY A 750 43.05 15.78 14.52
N SER A 751 43.78 14.79 14.01
CA SER A 751 45.02 14.98 13.27
C SER A 751 44.83 14.68 11.79
N MET A 752 45.63 15.34 10.95
CA MET A 752 45.68 15.01 9.53
C MET A 752 46.99 14.30 9.21
N LYS A 753 46.91 13.19 8.48
CA LYS A 753 48.08 12.46 7.99
C LYS A 753 47.98 12.21 6.52
N VAL A 754 48.95 12.62 5.74
CA VAL A 754 49.11 12.42 4.31
C VAL A 754 50.36 11.60 4.08
N SER A 755 50.18 10.37 3.54
CA SER A 755 51.30 9.45 3.30
C SER A 755 51.94 9.63 1.91
N SER A 756 51.11 9.71 0.86
CA SER A 756 51.55 9.89 -0.54
C SER A 756 50.44 10.48 -1.39
N GLY A 757 50.59 10.54 -2.70
CA GLY A 757 49.61 11.04 -3.68
C GLY A 757 49.71 12.54 -3.96
N MET A 758 48.70 13.11 -4.58
CA MET A 758 48.60 14.51 -4.96
C MET A 758 47.45 15.21 -4.20
N ILE A 759 47.77 16.28 -3.50
CA ILE A 759 46.76 17.12 -2.87
C ILE A 759 46.88 18.53 -3.45
N ARG A 760 45.80 19.08 -3.94
CA ARG A 760 45.69 20.48 -4.38
C ARG A 760 44.52 21.14 -3.65
N ILE A 761 44.83 22.17 -2.89
CA ILE A 761 43.86 22.97 -2.18
C ILE A 761 43.97 24.43 -2.63
N ALA A 762 42.88 25.01 -3.10
CA ALA A 762 42.84 26.41 -3.54
C ALA A 762 41.63 27.11 -2.93
N ASN A 763 41.87 28.32 -2.37
CA ASN A 763 40.80 29.21 -1.95
C ASN A 763 40.39 30.14 -3.09
N SER A 764 39.07 30.24 -3.37
CA SER A 764 38.50 30.96 -4.52
C SER A 764 38.16 32.43 -4.24
N ARG A 765 38.13 32.89 -2.99
CA ARG A 765 37.85 34.29 -2.67
C ARG A 765 39.10 35.06 -2.43
N MET A 766 39.31 36.08 -3.22
CA MET A 766 40.27 37.13 -2.97
C MET A 766 39.56 38.29 -2.29
N MET A 767 39.71 38.48 -0.99
CA MET A 767 39.60 39.69 -0.17
C MET A 767 38.99 39.44 1.22
N ASP A 768 39.77 39.92 2.23
CA ASP A 768 39.38 40.22 3.63
C ASP A 768 38.70 39.21 4.55
N SER A 769 38.44 37.96 4.12
CA SER A 769 37.70 37.00 4.93
C SER A 769 38.55 36.04 5.79
N GLY A 770 39.86 36.06 5.66
CA GLY A 770 40.71 35.23 6.51
C GLY A 770 40.79 33.73 6.17
N GLY A 771 40.53 33.35 4.92
CA GLY A 771 40.48 31.97 4.47
C GLY A 771 41.82 31.21 4.58
N CYS A 772 41.76 29.94 4.98
CA CYS A 772 42.92 29.07 5.18
C CYS A 772 42.83 27.83 4.24
N GLY A 773 43.99 27.39 3.75
CA GLY A 773 44.06 26.16 2.99
C GLY A 773 43.76 24.92 3.86
N ILE A 774 44.54 24.67 4.89
CA ILE A 774 44.33 23.62 5.89
C ILE A 774 44.32 24.25 7.28
N VAL A 775 43.33 23.86 8.11
CA VAL A 775 43.26 24.21 9.54
C VAL A 775 43.11 22.91 10.35
N VAL A 776 44.03 22.73 11.33
CA VAL A 776 43.93 21.70 12.36
C VAL A 776 43.93 22.42 13.71
N GLU A 777 42.74 22.64 14.30
CA GLU A 777 42.59 23.41 15.53
C GLU A 777 43.20 22.71 16.73
N LYS A 778 42.91 21.40 16.89
CA LYS A 778 43.40 20.55 17.99
C LYS A 778 43.87 19.21 17.45
N GLY A 779 45.15 19.06 17.23
CA GLY A 779 45.80 17.86 16.69
C GLY A 779 47.05 18.21 15.90
N ASN A 780 47.68 17.22 15.31
CA ASN A 780 48.91 17.33 14.56
C ASN A 780 48.66 17.23 13.05
N LEU A 781 49.56 17.77 12.27
CA LEU A 781 49.59 17.69 10.82
C LEU A 781 50.85 16.96 10.35
N GLU A 782 50.67 15.85 9.63
CA GLU A 782 51.74 15.13 8.93
C GLU A 782 51.47 15.16 7.43
N LEU A 783 52.36 15.75 6.64
CA LEU A 783 52.21 15.86 5.18
C LEU A 783 53.37 15.18 4.46
N GLY A 784 53.00 14.29 3.51
CA GLY A 784 53.88 13.68 2.52
C GLY A 784 53.33 13.88 1.10
N GLY A 785 53.95 13.23 0.12
CA GLY A 785 53.54 13.27 -1.27
C GLY A 785 53.73 14.63 -1.99
N LEU A 786 52.90 14.88 -3.00
CA LEU A 786 52.86 16.14 -3.75
C LEU A 786 51.70 17.01 -3.27
N THR A 787 51.96 18.01 -2.46
CA THR A 787 50.93 18.80 -1.80
C THR A 787 51.08 20.28 -2.16
N THR A 788 50.06 20.89 -2.75
CA THR A 788 50.00 22.33 -3.08
C THR A 788 48.81 22.94 -2.37
N ILE A 789 49.00 23.90 -1.53
CA ILE A 789 48.02 24.53 -0.66
C ILE A 789 48.09 26.05 -0.82
N THR A 790 46.97 26.63 -1.18
CA THR A 790 46.82 28.10 -1.25
C THR A 790 45.70 28.51 -0.32
N GLY A 791 46.01 29.34 0.66
CA GLY A 791 45.02 29.97 1.55
C GLY A 791 45.01 31.46 1.31
N GLU A 792 43.88 32.12 1.54
CA GLU A 792 43.82 33.59 1.47
C GLU A 792 44.64 34.23 2.62
N SER A 793 44.48 33.81 3.86
CA SER A 793 45.28 34.25 5.01
C SER A 793 46.47 33.34 5.26
N TYR A 794 46.18 32.05 5.47
CA TYR A 794 47.21 31.07 5.77
C TYR A 794 47.10 29.88 4.83
N GLY A 795 48.22 29.41 4.27
CA GLY A 795 48.26 28.14 3.55
C GLY A 795 47.94 26.99 4.51
N ILE A 796 48.69 26.88 5.59
CA ILE A 796 48.54 25.88 6.66
C ILE A 796 48.47 26.58 8.00
N CYS A 797 47.48 26.23 8.85
CA CYS A 797 47.27 26.75 10.19
C CYS A 797 47.05 25.61 11.20
N VAL A 798 48.03 25.40 12.12
CA VAL A 798 47.97 24.37 13.16
C VAL A 798 48.31 24.99 14.51
N PRO A 799 47.43 25.80 15.13
CA PRO A 799 47.75 26.65 16.25
C PRO A 799 48.18 25.89 17.51
N CYS A 800 47.65 24.69 17.72
CA CYS A 800 47.85 23.92 18.96
C CYS A 800 48.71 22.65 18.78
N GLY A 801 49.14 22.32 17.56
CA GLY A 801 49.78 21.03 17.26
C GLY A 801 51.09 21.17 16.51
N ASP A 802 51.76 20.03 16.36
CA ASP A 802 53.01 19.89 15.64
C ASP A 802 52.76 19.64 14.15
N ILE A 803 53.62 20.24 13.31
CA ILE A 803 53.62 20.05 11.87
C ILE A 803 54.83 19.20 11.48
N SER A 804 54.60 18.08 10.79
CA SER A 804 55.67 17.22 10.29
C SER A 804 55.54 17.11 8.76
N LEU A 805 56.55 17.48 8.02
CA LEU A 805 56.60 17.29 6.58
C LEU A 805 57.56 16.14 6.28
N ILE A 806 57.02 15.02 5.76
CA ILE A 806 57.73 13.75 5.61
C ILE A 806 57.65 13.28 4.16
N THR A 807 58.80 13.11 3.51
CA THR A 807 58.94 12.49 2.19
C THR A 807 58.01 13.07 1.12
N GLY A 808 58.28 14.30 0.63
CA GLY A 808 57.44 14.89 -0.40
C GLY A 808 57.82 16.27 -0.86
N LYS A 809 57.03 16.84 -1.77
CA LYS A 809 57.10 18.23 -2.17
C LYS A 809 55.86 18.97 -1.67
N ILE A 810 56.05 19.93 -0.80
CA ILE A 810 55.00 20.72 -0.19
C ILE A 810 55.14 22.19 -0.60
N ASP A 811 54.14 22.75 -1.24
CA ASP A 811 54.05 24.14 -1.61
C ASP A 811 52.89 24.79 -0.80
N ALA A 812 53.16 25.75 0.05
CA ALA A 812 52.19 26.39 0.95
C ALA A 812 52.21 27.93 0.78
N TYR A 813 51.09 28.49 0.34
CA TYR A 813 50.92 29.89 0.03
C TYR A 813 49.82 30.54 0.89
N GLY A 814 50.10 31.68 1.50
CA GLY A 814 49.13 32.48 2.25
C GLY A 814 49.44 33.96 2.19
N PHE A 815 48.43 34.83 2.24
CA PHE A 815 48.70 36.26 2.27
C PHE A 815 49.41 36.69 3.59
N ARG A 816 48.97 36.12 4.72
CA ARG A 816 49.62 36.37 6.01
C ARG A 816 50.86 35.50 6.18
N ALA A 817 50.69 34.20 6.14
CA ALA A 817 51.78 33.23 6.19
C ALA A 817 51.51 31.99 5.37
N GLY A 818 52.54 31.37 4.79
CA GLY A 818 52.43 30.08 4.17
C GLY A 818 52.09 28.97 5.19
N ILE A 819 52.79 28.94 6.29
CA ILE A 819 52.62 27.99 7.41
C ILE A 819 52.59 28.74 8.75
N THR A 820 51.59 28.45 9.59
CA THR A 820 51.58 28.85 10.99
C THR A 820 51.27 27.67 11.90
N GLY A 821 51.97 27.53 13.02
CA GLY A 821 51.76 26.40 13.93
C GLY A 821 52.63 26.50 15.19
N LYS A 822 52.59 25.45 16.00
CA LYS A 822 53.35 25.33 17.24
C LYS A 822 54.81 25.00 16.95
N SER A 823 55.06 23.90 16.19
CA SER A 823 56.38 23.46 15.77
C SER A 823 56.38 22.96 14.32
N LEU A 824 57.54 22.92 13.69
CA LEU A 824 57.67 22.35 12.32
C LEU A 824 58.91 21.43 12.28
N THR A 825 58.69 20.20 11.82
CA THR A 825 59.73 19.21 11.54
C THR A 825 59.73 18.85 10.07
N LEU A 826 60.91 18.73 9.48
CA LEU A 826 61.10 18.43 8.06
C LEU A 826 62.01 17.19 7.93
N GLN A 827 61.54 16.14 7.19
CA GLN A 827 62.29 14.90 6.96
C GLN A 827 62.15 14.50 5.49
N TYR A 828 63.25 14.36 4.80
CA TYR A 828 63.32 13.96 3.38
C TYR A 828 62.29 14.66 2.48
N SER A 829 62.02 15.97 2.74
CA SER A 829 60.97 16.74 2.08
C SER A 829 61.50 18.04 1.47
N SER A 830 60.82 18.52 0.43
CA SER A 830 61.04 19.84 -0.16
C SER A 830 59.86 20.75 0.24
N LEU A 831 60.14 21.90 0.84
CA LEU A 831 59.12 22.88 1.23
C LEU A 831 59.34 24.20 0.46
N THR A 832 58.25 24.69 -0.14
CA THR A 832 58.13 26.04 -0.65
C THR A 832 57.03 26.76 0.14
N ALA A 833 57.37 27.81 0.85
CA ALA A 833 56.39 28.55 1.64
C ALA A 833 56.44 30.05 1.35
N TYR A 834 55.27 30.69 1.19
CA TYR A 834 55.15 32.13 0.98
C TYR A 834 54.13 32.76 1.91
N GLY A 835 54.49 33.89 2.50
CA GLY A 835 53.64 34.79 3.26
C GLY A 835 54.04 36.24 3.06
N LYS A 836 53.07 37.13 2.91
CA LYS A 836 53.31 38.54 2.60
C LYS A 836 53.47 39.41 3.84
N THR A 837 52.67 39.23 4.89
CA THR A 837 52.64 40.14 6.03
C THR A 837 53.31 39.62 7.30
N GLU A 838 53.15 38.35 7.64
CA GLU A 838 53.70 37.78 8.88
C GLU A 838 54.95 36.93 8.64
N GLY A 839 55.10 36.37 7.42
CA GLY A 839 56.25 35.58 7.01
C GLY A 839 55.89 34.26 6.38
N ALA A 840 56.84 33.59 5.68
CA ALA A 840 56.58 32.31 5.02
C ALA A 840 56.22 31.22 6.05
N VAL A 841 56.88 31.17 7.20
CA VAL A 841 56.65 30.23 8.30
C VAL A 841 56.63 30.98 9.62
N VAL A 842 55.56 30.82 10.40
CA VAL A 842 55.33 31.46 11.72
C VAL A 842 55.07 30.39 12.77
N LEU A 843 55.97 30.26 13.77
CA LEU A 843 55.88 29.22 14.80
C LEU A 843 55.86 29.85 16.20
N THR A 844 55.06 29.30 17.10
CA THR A 844 54.96 29.75 18.50
C THR A 844 56.04 29.18 19.41
N GLU A 845 56.56 28.01 19.07
CA GLU A 845 57.74 27.39 19.75
C GLU A 845 58.95 27.34 18.81
N ARG A 846 60.11 27.05 19.34
CA ARG A 846 61.34 27.07 18.54
C ARG A 846 61.38 25.92 17.52
N GLY A 847 61.60 26.25 16.27
CA GLY A 847 61.75 25.35 15.11
C GLY A 847 62.00 26.16 13.85
N PRO A 848 62.12 25.57 12.69
CA PRO A 848 61.94 24.14 12.30
C PRO A 848 63.23 23.34 12.64
N TRP A 849 63.06 22.07 12.96
CA TRP A 849 64.12 21.08 13.05
C TRP A 849 64.26 20.42 11.67
N ASN A 850 65.52 20.32 11.20
CA ASN A 850 65.77 19.81 9.86
C ASN A 850 66.73 18.62 9.92
N ASP A 851 66.37 17.49 9.33
CA ASP A 851 67.23 16.36 9.13
C ASP A 851 67.95 16.44 7.76
N ALA A 852 68.98 15.69 7.54
CA ALA A 852 69.81 15.75 6.33
C ALA A 852 68.96 15.45 5.07
N GLY A 853 69.09 16.27 4.02
CA GLY A 853 68.46 16.08 2.72
C GLY A 853 67.18 16.90 2.46
N VAL A 854 66.97 17.95 3.24
CA VAL A 854 65.81 18.83 3.09
C VAL A 854 66.15 20.09 2.27
N ILE A 855 65.27 20.46 1.31
CA ILE A 855 65.34 21.70 0.57
C ILE A 855 64.22 22.63 1.05
N VAL A 856 64.55 23.80 1.57
CA VAL A 856 63.60 24.85 1.97
C VAL A 856 63.78 26.06 1.08
N GLN A 857 62.71 26.46 0.39
CA GLN A 857 62.64 27.70 -0.34
C GLN A 857 61.69 28.67 0.37
N ALA A 858 62.24 29.79 0.86
CA ALA A 858 61.45 30.83 1.49
C ALA A 858 61.83 32.18 0.90
N GLY A 859 60.84 32.98 0.43
CA GLY A 859 61.13 34.19 -0.30
C GLY A 859 60.24 35.38 -0.03
N LYS A 860 60.79 36.59 -0.21
CA LYS A 860 60.11 37.86 -0.02
C LYS A 860 59.39 38.42 -1.27
N SER A 861 59.74 37.97 -2.43
CA SER A 861 59.12 38.38 -3.69
C SER A 861 59.33 37.31 -4.77
N GLY A 862 58.41 37.18 -5.78
CA GLY A 862 58.47 36.22 -6.84
C GLY A 862 59.69 36.24 -7.78
N LYS A 863 60.80 36.81 -7.32
CA LYS A 863 62.10 36.81 -7.94
C LYS A 863 63.10 36.17 -7.01
N THR A 864 63.53 34.95 -7.34
CA THR A 864 64.65 34.21 -6.74
C THR A 864 64.49 33.81 -5.25
N ALA A 865 63.83 32.68 -5.01
CA ALA A 865 64.06 31.90 -3.82
C ALA A 865 65.54 31.45 -3.84
N THR A 866 66.32 31.79 -2.82
CA THR A 866 67.67 31.25 -2.64
C THR A 866 67.47 29.85 -2.02
N ASP A 867 67.93 28.81 -2.73
CA ASP A 867 68.00 27.45 -2.21
C ASP A 867 68.99 27.44 -1.03
N THR A 868 68.43 27.27 0.17
CA THR A 868 69.26 27.13 1.36
C THR A 868 69.19 25.71 1.85
N VAL A 869 70.28 24.97 1.69
CA VAL A 869 70.40 23.62 2.23
C VAL A 869 70.83 23.71 3.67
N TYR A 870 70.01 23.23 4.60
CA TYR A 870 70.38 23.20 6.02
C TYR A 870 70.63 21.76 6.46
N SER A 871 71.81 21.48 6.95
CA SER A 871 72.14 20.26 7.67
C SER A 871 72.24 20.56 9.14
N GLY A 872 71.32 20.12 9.97
CA GLY A 872 71.45 20.10 11.41
C GLY A 872 71.38 21.42 12.18
N GLN A 873 70.82 22.53 11.64
CA GLN A 873 70.70 23.80 12.33
C GLN A 873 69.26 24.30 12.45
N ARG A 874 69.01 25.07 13.57
CA ARG A 874 67.68 25.67 13.84
C ARG A 874 67.38 26.80 12.88
N PHE A 875 66.24 26.85 12.28
CA PHE A 875 65.82 27.94 11.43
C PHE A 875 65.28 29.10 12.26
N LEU A 876 65.76 30.27 12.01
CA LEU A 876 65.37 31.56 12.65
C LEU A 876 64.98 32.53 11.54
N HIS A 877 63.68 32.83 11.41
CA HIS A 877 63.08 33.90 10.59
C HIS A 877 62.96 33.64 9.06
N ALA A 878 61.76 33.33 8.60
CA ALA A 878 61.32 33.50 7.21
C ALA A 878 60.74 34.92 7.01
N TYR A 879 61.08 35.58 5.92
CA TYR A 879 60.79 36.96 5.62
C TYR A 879 59.50 37.16 4.79
N THR A 880 58.90 38.36 4.98
CA THR A 880 57.69 38.80 4.27
C THR A 880 57.96 39.29 2.86
N GLU A 881 57.22 38.87 1.81
CA GLU A 881 56.76 39.67 0.68
C GLU A 881 56.12 38.81 -0.47
N GLN A 882 54.99 39.31 -0.95
CA GLN A 882 54.20 39.06 -2.16
C GLN A 882 53.85 37.62 -2.56
N VAL A 883 52.55 37.36 -2.54
CA VAL A 883 51.90 36.23 -3.19
C VAL A 883 52.01 36.42 -4.71
N PRO A 884 52.42 35.41 -5.51
CA PRO A 884 52.27 35.44 -6.94
C PRO A 884 50.79 35.50 -7.28
N ASP A 885 50.38 36.35 -8.22
CA ASP A 885 49.06 36.34 -8.80
C ASP A 885 48.76 34.91 -9.31
N ALA A 886 47.73 34.31 -8.74
CA ALA A 886 47.22 33.03 -9.22
C ALA A 886 46.51 33.28 -10.57
N SER A 887 47.20 33.02 -11.64
CA SER A 887 46.60 32.85 -12.97
C SER A 887 46.13 31.42 -13.18
#